data_a112919037a18cd95819069e821d2d3a
#
_entry.id   a112919037a18cd95819069e821d2d3a
#
_cell.length_a   1.000
_cell.length_b   1.000
_cell.length_c   1.000
_cell.angle_alpha   90.00
_cell.angle_beta   90.00
_cell.angle_gamma   90.00
#
_symmetry.space_group_name_H-M   'P 1'
#
loop_
_entity.id
_entity.type
_entity.pdbx_description
1 polymer ?
#
loop_
_entity_poly.entity_id
_entity_poly.type
_entity_poly.pdbx_seq_one_letter_code
_entity_poly.pdbx_strand_id
1 'polypeptide(L)'
;EFNFKNSEFENFDRSDYQFGFNFGSNFNSNRTSIHISYNHYEREPIKASEDERMGISDWRDFPQIANTEWATTRFRRNSINSPYGQFDFVDNIKGYEFYKERGLTDSSGEFEIFPSSDPKCLVDIGNQSCIAKDTTTKRYNLNQERWVVSDLERDNFQFDLSHEFKNGVEGFTEFSFYSSKTKQNNSPSATFSSSRLIVPPSNYWNPFGAKTFADGTTNPNRLSENDAPGIPEEGLSVIIDNYRYVDVGPRKINVEKDTYRILQGFRGSFHNWDWEIAGFISEASSDDITSNRLSNSLMEQALSISTPEAYNPFSGGGDFDKYLLTGQDGTPSIDGAVQNAIIDVYRKGKRKLNSIDFRFNNVDFIKSPGGFTSIALGAEYREDSFEDDRDPRLDGTIQYTDRDGDTYPFVSDVMNSSPTPDNSGKRDVFSAFIELGIPLISNEMRVPFIKNFDLQLAARYEDFSDIGSKSVPKISFGWQVDDSFYFRGSWSKGFRVPNLVQVNETIVSRQIFGVDALLCLQQINNNGEIDYCDYSFQRVARGSKNLRPEESTNISLGIIYEPKNIDNLVFTIDWWEIEKEDTIGLFGEDNILLSDLVLRMETNNISDCSLVQSSPYVFRDSLEENEIQEYLQAGICPAGRVTRVEEQYRNLDTRIISGFDFSARY
;
A
#
# COMPACT_ATOMS: atom_id res chain seq x y z
N GLU A 1 -34.08 20.17 -10.84
CA GLU A 1 -34.31 18.74 -10.77
C GLU A 1 -33.91 18.24 -9.40
N PHE A 2 -34.73 17.36 -8.83
CA PHE A 2 -34.42 16.64 -7.61
C PHE A 2 -34.44 15.15 -7.92
N ASN A 3 -33.47 14.43 -7.44
CA ASN A 3 -33.46 12.99 -7.49
C ASN A 3 -33.25 12.40 -6.09
N PHE A 4 -33.91 11.30 -5.84
CA PHE A 4 -33.73 10.50 -4.63
C PHE A 4 -33.65 9.05 -5.04
N LYS A 5 -32.64 8.35 -4.54
CA LYS A 5 -32.46 6.93 -4.76
C LYS A 5 -32.24 6.26 -3.41
N ASN A 6 -32.99 5.20 -3.15
CA ASN A 6 -32.78 4.27 -2.08
C ASN A 6 -32.49 2.89 -2.67
N SER A 7 -31.46 2.22 -2.18
CA SER A 7 -31.10 0.86 -2.59
C SER A 7 -30.98 0.01 -1.34
N GLU A 8 -31.47 -1.20 -1.41
CA GLU A 8 -31.42 -2.17 -0.33
C GLU A 8 -30.58 -3.36 -0.78
N PHE A 9 -29.80 -3.92 0.13
CA PHE A 9 -29.03 -5.12 -0.14
C PHE A 9 -29.94 -6.34 0.05
N GLU A 10 -30.04 -7.20 -0.96
CA GLU A 10 -30.95 -8.35 -0.99
C GLU A 10 -30.78 -9.30 0.22
N ASN A 11 -29.56 -9.48 0.71
CA ASN A 11 -29.22 -10.45 1.75
C ASN A 11 -28.87 -9.79 3.11
N PHE A 12 -28.98 -8.46 3.22
CA PHE A 12 -28.61 -7.72 4.43
C PHE A 12 -29.68 -6.68 4.75
N ASP A 13 -30.03 -6.55 6.01
CA ASP A 13 -30.91 -5.47 6.49
C ASP A 13 -30.12 -4.14 6.54
N ARG A 14 -29.69 -3.70 5.36
CA ARG A 14 -28.89 -2.50 5.14
C ARG A 14 -29.33 -1.79 3.88
N SER A 15 -29.21 -0.48 3.91
CA SER A 15 -29.54 0.38 2.79
C SER A 15 -28.44 1.39 2.47
N ASP A 16 -28.50 1.90 1.25
CA ASP A 16 -27.83 3.13 0.89
C ASP A 16 -28.86 4.11 0.29
N TYR A 17 -28.65 5.39 0.53
CA TYR A 17 -29.48 6.40 -0.08
C TYR A 17 -28.66 7.53 -0.68
N GLN A 18 -29.22 8.12 -1.72
CA GLN A 18 -28.65 9.25 -2.42
C GLN A 18 -29.72 10.32 -2.62
N PHE A 19 -29.37 11.54 -2.30
CA PHE A 19 -30.17 12.72 -2.60
C PHE A 19 -29.40 13.64 -3.52
N GLY A 20 -30.02 14.08 -4.62
CA GLY A 20 -29.42 15.00 -5.57
C GLY A 20 -30.33 16.19 -5.87
N PHE A 21 -29.70 17.33 -6.04
CA PHE A 21 -30.33 18.56 -6.49
C PHE A 21 -29.52 19.17 -7.63
N ASN A 22 -30.20 19.51 -8.73
CA ASN A 22 -29.61 20.21 -9.86
C ASN A 22 -30.48 21.43 -10.24
N PHE A 23 -29.84 22.56 -10.36
CA PHE A 23 -30.46 23.80 -10.81
C PHE A 23 -29.63 24.43 -11.90
N GLY A 24 -30.24 24.73 -13.05
CA GLY A 24 -29.61 25.47 -14.13
C GLY A 24 -30.56 26.58 -14.62
N SER A 25 -30.03 27.76 -14.87
CA SER A 25 -30.81 28.86 -15.41
C SER A 25 -29.97 29.83 -16.22
N ASN A 26 -30.59 30.39 -17.23
CA ASN A 26 -30.00 31.43 -18.07
C ASN A 26 -30.69 32.76 -17.81
N PHE A 27 -29.90 33.82 -17.75
CA PHE A 27 -30.35 35.19 -17.47
C PHE A 27 -29.78 36.16 -18.53
N ASN A 28 -30.20 37.43 -18.50
CA ASN A 28 -29.64 38.46 -19.38
C ASN A 28 -29.72 38.14 -20.85
N SER A 29 -30.85 37.65 -21.34
CA SER A 29 -30.97 37.20 -22.74
C SER A 29 -29.97 36.10 -23.13
N ASN A 30 -29.82 35.12 -22.25
CA ASN A 30 -28.91 33.97 -22.34
C ASN A 30 -27.42 34.28 -22.27
N ARG A 31 -27.04 35.49 -21.87
CA ARG A 31 -25.62 35.84 -21.70
C ARG A 31 -25.04 35.42 -20.34
N THR A 32 -25.83 35.04 -19.36
CA THR A 32 -25.41 34.57 -18.08
C THR A 32 -26.01 33.19 -17.84
N SER A 33 -25.19 32.19 -17.63
CA SER A 33 -25.61 30.84 -17.25
C SER A 33 -25.11 30.52 -15.86
N ILE A 34 -25.97 29.97 -15.03
CA ILE A 34 -25.64 29.47 -13.69
C ILE A 34 -26.07 28.01 -13.61
N HIS A 35 -25.20 27.16 -13.13
CA HIS A 35 -25.50 25.78 -12.80
C HIS A 35 -25.06 25.52 -11.35
N ILE A 36 -25.93 24.86 -10.57
CA ILE A 36 -25.66 24.45 -9.20
C ILE A 36 -26.07 22.99 -9.07
N SER A 37 -25.18 22.16 -8.59
CA SER A 37 -25.51 20.78 -8.25
C SER A 37 -25.04 20.45 -6.82
N TYR A 38 -25.84 19.64 -6.16
CA TYR A 38 -25.49 19.05 -4.87
C TYR A 38 -25.91 17.60 -4.88
N ASN A 39 -25.05 16.74 -4.36
CA ASN A 39 -25.30 15.32 -4.21
C ASN A 39 -24.81 14.85 -2.84
N HIS A 40 -25.69 14.23 -2.11
CA HIS A 40 -25.41 13.57 -0.84
C HIS A 40 -25.62 12.07 -1.00
N TYR A 41 -24.70 11.27 -0.48
CA TYR A 41 -24.76 9.82 -0.47
C TYR A 41 -24.36 9.28 0.90
N GLU A 42 -25.15 8.34 1.41
CA GLU A 42 -24.87 7.64 2.65
C GLU A 42 -25.07 6.14 2.46
N ARG A 43 -24.19 5.36 3.06
CA ARG A 43 -24.20 3.89 3.01
C ARG A 43 -23.89 3.30 4.36
N GLU A 44 -24.74 2.40 4.83
CA GLU A 44 -24.54 1.64 6.05
C GLU A 44 -23.47 0.55 5.89
N PRO A 45 -22.71 0.23 6.97
CA PRO A 45 -21.67 -0.79 6.92
C PRO A 45 -22.25 -2.20 6.93
N ILE A 46 -21.53 -3.16 6.32
CA ILE A 46 -21.84 -4.59 6.39
C ILE A 46 -20.67 -5.30 7.08
N LYS A 47 -20.95 -6.03 8.14
CA LYS A 47 -19.96 -6.89 8.82
C LYS A 47 -19.78 -8.19 8.05
N ALA A 48 -18.55 -8.68 8.01
CA ALA A 48 -18.28 -9.98 7.41
C ALA A 48 -19.08 -11.12 8.07
N SER A 49 -19.25 -11.06 9.39
CA SER A 49 -20.01 -12.04 10.18
C SER A 49 -21.53 -12.08 9.90
N GLU A 50 -22.07 -11.11 9.15
CA GLU A 50 -23.46 -11.09 8.73
C GLU A 50 -23.72 -11.98 7.49
N ASP A 51 -22.69 -12.43 6.80
CA ASP A 51 -22.78 -13.40 5.70
C ASP A 51 -22.00 -14.67 6.04
N GLU A 52 -22.64 -15.83 5.90
CA GLU A 52 -22.06 -17.12 6.24
C GLU A 52 -20.75 -17.41 5.50
N ARG A 53 -20.62 -16.97 4.25
CA ARG A 53 -19.41 -17.18 3.42
C ARG A 53 -18.30 -16.18 3.75
N MET A 54 -18.66 -14.90 3.98
CA MET A 54 -17.69 -13.84 4.29
C MET A 54 -17.26 -13.89 5.75
N GLY A 55 -18.11 -14.39 6.65
CA GLY A 55 -17.84 -14.51 8.09
C GLY A 55 -16.80 -15.56 8.45
N ILE A 56 -16.56 -16.53 7.57
CA ILE A 56 -15.64 -17.65 7.81
C ILE A 56 -14.28 -17.37 7.15
N SER A 57 -13.20 -17.50 7.92
CA SER A 57 -11.82 -17.42 7.39
C SER A 57 -11.27 -18.79 6.99
N ASP A 58 -11.76 -19.89 7.53
CA ASP A 58 -11.36 -21.25 7.14
C ASP A 58 -12.26 -21.80 6.03
N TRP A 59 -11.80 -21.68 4.80
CA TRP A 59 -12.58 -22.10 3.64
C TRP A 59 -12.65 -23.61 3.45
N ARG A 60 -11.88 -24.38 4.24
CA ARG A 60 -11.96 -25.86 4.20
C ARG A 60 -13.29 -26.37 4.69
N ASP A 61 -14.01 -25.58 5.49
CA ASP A 61 -15.32 -25.93 6.06
C ASP A 61 -16.47 -25.68 5.08
N PHE A 62 -16.21 -25.00 3.95
CA PHE A 62 -17.25 -24.83 2.93
C PHE A 62 -17.65 -26.17 2.28
N PRO A 63 -18.97 -26.43 2.10
CA PRO A 63 -19.45 -27.67 1.51
C PRO A 63 -18.85 -27.99 0.13
N GLN A 64 -18.47 -26.95 -0.64
CA GLN A 64 -17.86 -27.08 -1.96
C GLN A 64 -16.38 -27.48 -1.90
N ILE A 65 -15.73 -27.29 -0.76
CA ILE A 65 -14.30 -27.56 -0.54
C ILE A 65 -14.11 -28.75 0.39
N ALA A 66 -14.95 -28.84 1.43
CA ALA A 66 -14.91 -29.91 2.40
C ALA A 66 -14.96 -31.30 1.71
N ASN A 67 -14.10 -32.21 2.13
CA ASN A 67 -13.96 -33.55 1.55
C ASN A 67 -13.48 -33.61 0.09
N THR A 68 -12.93 -32.53 -0.45
CA THR A 68 -12.24 -32.49 -1.75
C THR A 68 -10.74 -32.46 -1.56
N GLU A 69 -9.97 -32.70 -2.64
CA GLU A 69 -8.51 -32.52 -2.65
C GLU A 69 -8.08 -31.06 -2.39
N TRP A 70 -9.00 -30.11 -2.51
CA TRP A 70 -8.79 -28.68 -2.25
C TRP A 70 -8.82 -28.33 -0.77
N ALA A 71 -9.33 -29.20 0.12
CA ALA A 71 -9.35 -28.97 1.57
C ALA A 71 -7.94 -29.04 2.20
N THR A 72 -7.00 -28.29 1.64
CA THR A 72 -5.60 -28.24 2.08
C THR A 72 -5.35 -27.06 3.01
N THR A 73 -4.19 -27.02 3.64
CA THR A 73 -3.74 -25.91 4.49
C THR A 73 -3.72 -24.56 3.77
N ARG A 74 -3.64 -24.53 2.44
CA ARG A 74 -3.69 -23.30 1.63
C ARG A 74 -5.05 -22.58 1.72
N PHE A 75 -6.11 -23.29 2.02
CA PHE A 75 -7.45 -22.73 2.23
C PHE A 75 -7.73 -22.36 3.68
N ARG A 76 -6.82 -22.65 4.61
CA ARG A 76 -6.90 -22.24 6.00
C ARG A 76 -6.41 -20.79 6.13
N ARG A 77 -7.33 -19.82 6.21
CA ARG A 77 -7.05 -18.39 6.25
C ARG A 77 -7.11 -17.78 7.66
N ASN A 78 -7.42 -18.57 8.67
CA ASN A 78 -7.40 -18.14 10.07
C ASN A 78 -6.00 -17.73 10.48
N SER A 79 -5.91 -16.62 11.23
CA SER A 79 -4.65 -16.09 11.75
C SER A 79 -4.04 -17.02 12.81
N ILE A 80 -2.74 -17.19 12.78
CA ILE A 80 -1.99 -17.84 13.88
C ILE A 80 -2.04 -17.02 15.17
N ASN A 81 -2.07 -15.67 15.03
CA ASN A 81 -2.23 -14.80 16.18
C ASN A 81 -3.65 -14.90 16.71
N SER A 82 -3.78 -15.46 17.88
CA SER A 82 -5.02 -15.67 18.61
C SER A 82 -4.84 -15.24 20.08
N PRO A 83 -5.91 -15.09 20.85
CA PRO A 83 -5.77 -14.84 22.29
C PRO A 83 -5.23 -16.04 23.08
N TYR A 84 -5.14 -17.22 22.46
CA TYR A 84 -4.37 -18.35 22.96
C TYR A 84 -2.98 -18.29 22.32
N GLY A 85 -2.10 -17.46 22.84
CA GLY A 85 -0.83 -17.12 22.24
C GLY A 85 0.17 -18.26 22.17
N GLN A 86 1.20 -18.00 21.38
CA GLN A 86 2.43 -18.78 21.29
C GLN A 86 3.53 -17.97 21.97
N PHE A 87 4.34 -18.66 22.78
CA PHE A 87 5.32 -18.05 23.66
C PHE A 87 6.63 -18.82 23.59
N ASP A 88 7.74 -18.10 23.83
CA ASP A 88 9.08 -18.66 23.90
C ASP A 88 9.84 -18.12 25.12
N PHE A 89 10.86 -18.80 25.58
CA PHE A 89 11.76 -18.29 26.62
C PHE A 89 12.80 -17.35 26.01
N VAL A 90 13.17 -16.30 26.76
CA VAL A 90 14.06 -15.21 26.27
C VAL A 90 15.44 -15.70 25.87
N ASP A 91 15.96 -16.74 26.53
CA ASP A 91 17.26 -17.30 26.20
C ASP A 91 17.12 -18.78 25.80
N ASN A 92 17.94 -19.21 24.84
CA ASN A 92 18.20 -20.63 24.55
C ASN A 92 18.85 -21.23 25.77
N ILE A 93 18.06 -21.41 26.83
CA ILE A 93 18.58 -21.76 28.13
C ILE A 93 18.98 -23.23 28.09
N LYS A 94 20.28 -23.47 27.87
CA LYS A 94 20.92 -24.77 28.09
C LYS A 94 20.56 -25.27 29.47
N GLY A 95 19.46 -25.97 29.65
CA GLY A 95 18.95 -26.44 30.93
C GLY A 95 17.46 -26.76 30.89
N TYR A 96 16.72 -26.31 29.88
CA TYR A 96 15.31 -26.63 29.74
C TYR A 96 14.99 -27.83 28.84
N GLU A 97 15.96 -28.67 28.51
CA GLU A 97 15.71 -30.03 28.00
C GLU A 97 14.67 -30.76 28.82
N PHE A 98 14.60 -30.42 30.13
CA PHE A 98 13.60 -30.90 31.06
C PHE A 98 12.14 -30.53 30.64
N TYR A 99 11.88 -29.30 30.20
CA TYR A 99 10.53 -28.91 29.74
C TYR A 99 10.21 -29.58 28.43
N LYS A 100 11.20 -29.72 27.53
CA LYS A 100 11.11 -30.46 26.27
C LYS A 100 10.84 -31.96 26.51
N GLU A 101 11.54 -32.60 27.43
CA GLU A 101 11.32 -34.01 27.75
C GLU A 101 9.93 -34.27 28.34
N ARG A 102 9.36 -33.32 29.08
CA ARG A 102 7.99 -33.39 29.60
C ARG A 102 6.95 -32.95 28.59
N GLY A 103 7.34 -32.45 27.42
CA GLY A 103 6.44 -31.98 26.41
C GLY A 103 5.79 -30.63 26.72
N LEU A 104 6.32 -29.85 27.64
CA LEU A 104 5.84 -28.48 27.94
C LEU A 104 6.27 -27.49 26.85
N THR A 105 7.41 -27.74 26.22
CA THR A 105 7.88 -26.96 25.08
C THR A 105 8.20 -27.88 23.90
N ASP A 106 8.27 -27.32 22.72
CA ASP A 106 8.84 -28.00 21.56
C ASP A 106 10.39 -28.00 21.60
N SER A 107 11.04 -28.34 20.47
CA SER A 107 12.50 -28.40 20.36
C SER A 107 13.19 -27.04 20.39
N SER A 108 12.46 -25.95 20.09
CA SER A 108 12.93 -24.57 20.10
C SER A 108 12.69 -23.84 21.42
N GLY A 109 11.90 -24.40 22.31
CA GLY A 109 11.51 -23.77 23.58
C GLY A 109 10.12 -23.16 23.56
N GLU A 110 9.42 -23.25 22.44
CA GLU A 110 8.08 -22.70 22.28
C GLU A 110 7.03 -23.52 23.02
N PHE A 111 6.04 -22.82 23.57
CA PHE A 111 4.83 -23.40 24.15
C PHE A 111 3.59 -22.59 23.79
N GLU A 112 2.43 -23.21 23.87
CA GLU A 112 1.15 -22.61 23.53
C GLU A 112 0.19 -22.63 24.71
N ILE A 113 -0.71 -21.66 24.76
CA ILE A 113 -1.81 -21.61 25.72
C ILE A 113 -3.07 -22.18 25.08
N PHE A 114 -3.75 -23.07 25.79
CA PHE A 114 -4.99 -23.72 25.38
C PHE A 114 -6.06 -23.56 26.45
N PRO A 115 -7.34 -23.78 26.14
CA PRO A 115 -8.39 -23.95 27.15
C PRO A 115 -8.05 -25.16 28.04
N SER A 116 -8.27 -25.05 29.34
CA SER A 116 -8.06 -26.17 30.28
C SER A 116 -8.94 -27.39 30.00
N SER A 117 -10.03 -27.21 29.25
CA SER A 117 -10.89 -28.29 28.76
C SER A 117 -10.35 -29.02 27.52
N ASP A 118 -9.30 -28.54 26.89
CA ASP A 118 -8.71 -29.17 25.68
C ASP A 118 -7.98 -30.46 26.08
N PRO A 119 -8.17 -31.57 25.33
CA PRO A 119 -7.48 -32.85 25.63
C PRO A 119 -5.94 -32.76 25.55
N LYS A 120 -5.39 -31.74 24.91
CA LYS A 120 -3.95 -31.47 24.81
C LYS A 120 -3.37 -30.66 25.98
N CYS A 121 -4.22 -30.26 26.94
CA CYS A 121 -3.81 -29.57 28.13
C CYS A 121 -2.80 -30.42 28.94
N LEU A 122 -1.63 -29.87 29.18
CA LEU A 122 -0.56 -30.54 29.96
C LEU A 122 -0.48 -30.04 31.41
N VAL A 123 -0.52 -28.73 31.58
CA VAL A 123 -0.41 -28.08 32.88
C VAL A 123 -1.43 -26.97 33.01
N ASP A 124 -2.34 -27.09 33.95
CA ASP A 124 -3.32 -26.05 34.29
C ASP A 124 -2.58 -24.84 34.92
N ILE A 125 -2.78 -23.66 34.38
CA ILE A 125 -2.22 -22.39 34.86
C ILE A 125 -3.28 -21.50 35.50
N GLY A 126 -4.47 -22.02 35.74
CA GLY A 126 -5.62 -21.27 36.25
C GLY A 126 -6.38 -20.53 35.14
N ASN A 127 -7.42 -19.81 35.57
CA ASN A 127 -8.23 -18.98 34.67
C ASN A 127 -8.77 -19.69 33.41
N GLN A 128 -9.09 -20.99 33.52
CA GLN A 128 -9.55 -21.87 32.45
C GLN A 128 -8.52 -22.03 31.30
N SER A 129 -7.26 -21.77 31.57
CA SER A 129 -6.16 -21.87 30.59
C SER A 129 -5.12 -22.89 31.04
N CYS A 130 -4.42 -23.47 30.09
CA CYS A 130 -3.34 -24.41 30.35
C CYS A 130 -2.20 -24.26 29.36
N ILE A 131 -1.02 -24.73 29.72
CA ILE A 131 0.09 -24.92 28.80
C ILE A 131 -0.11 -26.21 28.05
N ALA A 132 -0.01 -26.15 26.74
CA ALA A 132 -0.10 -27.28 25.85
C ALA A 132 1.07 -27.29 24.88
N LYS A 133 1.57 -28.49 24.57
CA LYS A 133 2.46 -28.71 23.45
C LYS A 133 1.61 -29.11 22.24
N ASP A 134 1.53 -28.28 21.26
CA ASP A 134 0.90 -28.65 19.99
C ASP A 134 1.59 -27.98 18.82
N THR A 135 1.62 -28.70 17.72
CA THR A 135 2.06 -28.20 16.42
C THR A 135 0.91 -27.51 15.67
N THR A 136 -0.32 -27.59 16.17
CA THR A 136 -1.50 -26.97 15.58
C THR A 136 -2.02 -25.85 16.48
N THR A 137 -1.45 -24.68 16.29
CA THR A 137 -1.84 -23.44 16.99
C THR A 137 -3.34 -23.19 16.92
N LYS A 138 -3.95 -22.77 18.02
CA LYS A 138 -5.31 -22.23 18.03
C LYS A 138 -5.32 -20.96 17.16
N ARG A 139 -6.23 -20.88 16.22
CA ARG A 139 -6.25 -19.81 15.19
C ARG A 139 -7.48 -18.92 15.36
N TYR A 140 -7.34 -17.68 14.96
CA TYR A 140 -8.37 -16.66 15.11
C TYR A 140 -9.04 -16.33 13.77
N ASN A 141 -10.36 -16.25 13.76
CA ASN A 141 -11.14 -15.79 12.61
C ASN A 141 -11.09 -14.26 12.48
N LEU A 142 -10.29 -13.74 11.55
CA LEU A 142 -10.13 -12.29 11.30
C LEU A 142 -11.42 -11.59 10.87
N ASN A 143 -12.39 -12.33 10.32
CA ASN A 143 -13.62 -11.77 9.76
C ASN A 143 -14.70 -11.52 10.82
N GLN A 144 -14.48 -11.94 12.05
CA GLN A 144 -15.47 -11.82 13.12
C GLN A 144 -15.87 -10.36 13.39
N GLU A 145 -14.89 -9.45 13.43
CA GLU A 145 -15.08 -8.03 13.73
C GLU A 145 -14.98 -7.13 12.50
N ARG A 146 -14.55 -7.70 11.38
CA ARG A 146 -14.24 -6.94 10.17
C ARG A 146 -15.50 -6.50 9.45
N TRP A 147 -15.52 -5.25 9.00
CA TRP A 147 -16.50 -4.77 8.03
C TRP A 147 -16.00 -5.04 6.60
N VAL A 148 -16.81 -5.68 5.76
CA VAL A 148 -16.53 -5.90 4.34
C VAL A 148 -17.00 -4.73 3.48
N VAL A 149 -18.02 -4.02 3.97
CA VAL A 149 -18.48 -2.75 3.41
C VAL A 149 -18.34 -1.70 4.50
N SER A 150 -17.66 -0.61 4.20
CA SER A 150 -17.46 0.50 5.13
C SER A 150 -18.71 1.36 5.25
N ASP A 151 -18.93 1.95 6.42
CA ASP A 151 -19.80 3.11 6.60
C ASP A 151 -19.24 4.29 5.78
N LEU A 152 -20.09 4.94 5.01
CA LEU A 152 -19.65 5.96 4.06
C LEU A 152 -20.68 7.07 3.92
N GLU A 153 -20.24 8.31 4.17
CA GLU A 153 -20.99 9.53 3.88
C GLU A 153 -20.21 10.36 2.86
N ARG A 154 -20.90 10.93 1.87
CA ARG A 154 -20.29 11.78 0.83
C ARG A 154 -21.17 12.96 0.50
N ASP A 155 -20.55 14.12 0.43
CA ASP A 155 -21.15 15.35 -0.07
C ASP A 155 -20.39 15.86 -1.28
N ASN A 156 -21.09 16.23 -2.31
CA ASN A 156 -20.51 16.85 -3.51
C ASN A 156 -21.32 18.08 -3.87
N PHE A 157 -20.66 19.22 -3.93
CA PHE A 157 -21.26 20.50 -4.35
C PHE A 157 -20.49 21.04 -5.54
N GLN A 158 -21.20 21.48 -6.57
CA GLN A 158 -20.65 22.15 -7.73
C GLN A 158 -21.44 23.40 -8.07
N PHE A 159 -20.72 24.44 -8.41
CA PHE A 159 -21.25 25.71 -8.90
C PHE A 159 -20.49 26.15 -10.13
N ASP A 160 -21.21 26.38 -11.23
CA ASP A 160 -20.68 26.89 -12.48
C ASP A 160 -21.40 28.20 -12.84
N LEU A 161 -20.61 29.19 -13.21
CA LEU A 161 -21.10 30.48 -13.69
C LEU A 161 -20.38 30.83 -14.99
N SER A 162 -21.12 31.17 -16.03
CA SER A 162 -20.56 31.82 -17.21
C SER A 162 -21.31 33.12 -17.52
N HIS A 163 -20.58 34.11 -17.99
CA HIS A 163 -21.14 35.39 -18.40
C HIS A 163 -20.45 35.94 -19.65
N GLU A 164 -21.23 36.15 -20.69
CA GLU A 164 -20.78 36.83 -21.91
C GLU A 164 -20.96 38.31 -21.78
N PHE A 165 -19.86 39.04 -21.80
CA PHE A 165 -19.85 40.52 -21.79
C PHE A 165 -20.24 41.08 -23.16
N LYS A 166 -20.63 42.37 -23.16
CA LYS A 166 -21.07 43.04 -24.41
C LYS A 166 -20.02 43.13 -25.53
N ASN A 167 -18.74 43.00 -25.15
CA ASN A 167 -17.61 43.00 -26.07
C ASN A 167 -17.23 41.57 -26.61
N GLY A 168 -18.06 40.56 -26.35
CA GLY A 168 -17.84 39.17 -26.78
C GLY A 168 -16.84 38.39 -25.94
N VAL A 169 -16.33 38.96 -24.83
CA VAL A 169 -15.53 38.19 -23.88
C VAL A 169 -16.47 37.39 -22.98
N GLU A 170 -16.15 36.14 -22.73
CA GLU A 170 -16.85 35.29 -21.76
C GLU A 170 -15.97 35.14 -20.52
N GLY A 171 -16.53 35.40 -19.34
CA GLY A 171 -15.94 35.02 -18.04
C GLY A 171 -16.61 33.76 -17.52
N PHE A 172 -15.84 32.81 -17.02
CA PHE A 172 -16.38 31.58 -16.44
C PHE A 172 -15.73 31.27 -15.10
N THR A 173 -16.54 30.75 -14.20
CA THR A 173 -16.14 30.37 -12.82
C THR A 173 -16.66 28.97 -12.55
N GLU A 174 -15.81 28.11 -12.05
CA GLU A 174 -16.19 26.80 -11.53
C GLU A 174 -15.74 26.70 -10.05
N PHE A 175 -16.63 26.24 -9.20
CA PHE A 175 -16.32 25.90 -7.82
C PHE A 175 -16.82 24.50 -7.56
N SER A 176 -15.96 23.64 -7.00
CA SER A 176 -16.36 22.32 -6.52
C SER A 176 -15.87 22.09 -5.09
N PHE A 177 -16.71 21.46 -4.31
CA PHE A 177 -16.39 20.95 -2.98
C PHE A 177 -16.84 19.50 -2.87
N TYR A 178 -15.95 18.67 -2.38
CA TYR A 178 -16.21 17.26 -2.11
C TYR A 178 -15.76 16.92 -0.70
N SER A 179 -16.62 16.27 0.07
CA SER A 179 -16.33 15.75 1.40
C SER A 179 -16.68 14.24 1.45
N SER A 180 -15.89 13.46 2.14
CA SER A 180 -16.16 12.04 2.37
C SER A 180 -15.71 11.63 3.75
N LYS A 181 -16.61 10.96 4.49
CA LYS A 181 -16.33 10.34 5.79
C LYS A 181 -16.52 8.85 5.66
N THR A 182 -15.47 8.10 5.99
CA THR A 182 -15.47 6.63 5.94
C THR A 182 -15.13 6.09 7.32
N LYS A 183 -15.93 5.13 7.81
CA LYS A 183 -15.60 4.37 9.01
C LYS A 183 -15.46 2.90 8.66
N GLN A 184 -14.47 2.28 9.28
CA GLN A 184 -14.13 0.87 9.04
C GLN A 184 -13.72 0.21 10.34
N ASN A 185 -14.14 -1.04 10.55
CA ASN A 185 -13.62 -1.89 11.62
C ASN A 185 -12.70 -2.97 11.03
N ASN A 186 -11.55 -3.16 11.70
CA ASN A 186 -10.62 -4.24 11.41
C ASN A 186 -10.42 -5.11 12.67
N SER A 187 -9.85 -6.30 12.48
CA SER A 187 -9.50 -7.20 13.59
C SER A 187 -8.65 -6.49 14.66
N PRO A 188 -8.70 -6.93 15.93
CA PRO A 188 -7.88 -6.41 17.00
C PRO A 188 -6.38 -6.42 16.71
N SER A 189 -5.60 -5.60 17.41
CA SER A 189 -4.14 -5.59 17.33
C SER A 189 -3.55 -6.96 17.66
N ALA A 190 -2.39 -7.26 17.08
CA ALA A 190 -1.69 -8.51 17.31
C ALA A 190 -0.19 -8.27 17.40
N THR A 191 0.52 -9.03 18.20
CA THR A 191 1.97 -9.11 18.22
C THR A 191 2.44 -9.99 17.08
N PHE A 192 3.53 -9.60 16.45
CA PHE A 192 4.28 -10.42 15.49
C PHE A 192 5.71 -10.55 15.99
N SER A 193 6.40 -11.58 15.56
CA SER A 193 7.78 -11.89 15.93
C SER A 193 8.80 -10.75 15.70
N SER A 194 8.43 -9.74 14.89
CA SER A 194 9.25 -8.54 14.71
C SER A 194 9.24 -7.57 15.88
N SER A 195 8.26 -7.67 16.81
CA SER A 195 8.14 -6.86 18.03
C SER A 195 8.29 -7.77 19.21
N ARG A 196 9.51 -7.90 19.73
CA ARG A 196 9.84 -8.79 20.84
C ARG A 196 9.29 -8.24 22.15
N LEU A 197 8.00 -8.52 22.44
CA LEU A 197 7.39 -8.18 23.72
C LEU A 197 7.73 -9.23 24.78
N ILE A 198 8.22 -8.78 25.92
CA ILE A 198 8.68 -9.65 27.00
C ILE A 198 7.72 -9.59 28.19
N VAL A 199 7.23 -10.76 28.62
CA VAL A 199 6.55 -10.93 29.90
C VAL A 199 7.62 -11.21 30.97
N PRO A 200 7.92 -10.24 31.85
CA PRO A 200 8.99 -10.40 32.81
C PRO A 200 8.62 -11.37 33.93
N PRO A 201 9.61 -11.85 34.71
CA PRO A 201 9.37 -12.65 35.89
C PRO A 201 8.52 -11.94 36.96
N SER A 202 8.52 -10.61 36.95
CA SER A 202 7.71 -9.77 37.86
C SER A 202 6.24 -9.67 37.47
N ASN A 203 5.84 -10.10 36.25
CA ASN A 203 4.44 -10.07 35.84
C ASN A 203 3.62 -10.98 36.79
N TYR A 204 2.51 -10.42 37.30
CA TYR A 204 1.65 -11.13 38.26
C TYR A 204 1.12 -12.47 37.69
N TRP A 205 0.86 -12.55 36.41
CA TRP A 205 0.24 -13.68 35.71
C TRP A 205 1.25 -14.66 35.10
N ASN A 206 2.57 -14.35 35.14
CA ASN A 206 3.58 -15.22 34.55
C ASN A 206 3.68 -16.55 35.28
N PRO A 207 3.31 -17.68 34.65
CA PRO A 207 3.36 -19.00 35.29
C PRO A 207 4.79 -19.46 35.60
N PHE A 208 5.79 -18.89 34.92
CA PHE A 208 7.21 -19.12 35.17
C PHE A 208 7.86 -17.95 35.94
N GLY A 209 7.06 -17.04 36.52
CA GLY A 209 7.51 -15.83 37.17
C GLY A 209 8.29 -16.06 38.45
N ALA A 210 8.77 -14.96 39.03
CA ALA A 210 9.52 -14.99 40.31
C ALA A 210 8.68 -15.62 41.41
N LYS A 211 9.34 -16.32 42.34
CA LYS A 211 8.69 -16.94 43.51
C LYS A 211 8.12 -15.89 44.45
N THR A 212 8.82 -14.77 44.56
CA THR A 212 8.45 -13.67 45.43
C THR A 212 8.65 -12.36 44.65
N PHE A 213 7.65 -11.48 44.69
CA PHE A 213 7.76 -10.15 44.13
C PHE A 213 8.64 -9.22 44.95
N ALA A 214 9.00 -8.07 44.38
CA ALA A 214 9.89 -7.10 45.04
C ALA A 214 9.36 -6.55 46.37
N ASP A 215 8.04 -6.57 46.57
CA ASP A 215 7.36 -6.18 47.81
C ASP A 215 7.37 -7.29 48.89
N GLY A 216 7.92 -8.45 48.59
CA GLY A 216 7.99 -9.60 49.47
C GLY A 216 6.77 -10.53 49.43
N THR A 217 5.78 -10.25 48.60
CA THR A 217 4.61 -11.12 48.42
C THR A 217 4.94 -12.32 47.55
N THR A 218 4.32 -13.46 47.81
CA THR A 218 4.49 -14.67 46.99
C THR A 218 3.66 -14.56 45.69
N ASN A 219 4.24 -14.97 44.59
CA ASN A 219 3.53 -15.03 43.30
C ASN A 219 2.50 -16.19 43.34
N PRO A 220 1.19 -15.89 43.27
CA PRO A 220 0.16 -16.92 43.38
C PRO A 220 -0.03 -17.72 42.06
N ASN A 221 0.45 -17.20 40.93
CA ASN A 221 0.29 -17.80 39.63
C ASN A 221 1.50 -18.59 39.15
N ARG A 222 2.60 -18.58 39.93
CA ARG A 222 3.78 -19.39 39.60
C ARG A 222 3.47 -20.88 39.73
N LEU A 223 3.86 -21.64 38.73
CA LEU A 223 3.76 -23.09 38.72
C LEU A 223 4.52 -23.74 39.88
N SER A 224 3.94 -24.84 40.37
CA SER A 224 4.59 -25.63 41.42
C SER A 224 5.80 -26.40 40.91
N GLU A 225 6.69 -26.81 41.81
CA GLU A 225 7.83 -27.67 41.48
C GLU A 225 7.42 -29.01 40.86
N ASN A 226 6.18 -29.47 41.10
CA ASN A 226 5.66 -30.69 40.52
C ASN A 226 5.24 -30.50 39.08
N ASP A 227 4.72 -29.31 38.73
CA ASP A 227 4.19 -28.99 37.39
C ASP A 227 5.31 -28.52 36.48
N ALA A 228 6.20 -27.67 36.98
CA ALA A 228 7.36 -27.13 36.27
C ALA A 228 8.59 -27.07 37.18
N PRO A 229 9.30 -28.19 37.38
CA PRO A 229 10.47 -28.24 38.25
C PRO A 229 11.63 -27.42 37.67
N GLY A 230 12.41 -26.87 38.62
CA GLY A 230 13.66 -26.17 38.30
C GLY A 230 13.49 -24.74 37.78
N ILE A 231 12.30 -24.12 37.91
CA ILE A 231 12.18 -22.67 37.69
C ILE A 231 13.04 -21.94 38.73
N PRO A 232 13.97 -21.05 38.32
CA PRO A 232 14.77 -20.26 39.25
C PRO A 232 13.89 -19.46 40.22
N GLU A 233 14.39 -19.14 41.42
CA GLU A 233 13.61 -18.34 42.39
C GLU A 233 13.28 -16.95 41.87
N GLU A 234 14.17 -16.35 41.04
CA GLU A 234 13.98 -15.10 40.30
C GLU A 234 12.97 -15.21 39.16
N GLY A 235 12.60 -16.43 38.73
CA GLY A 235 11.69 -16.68 37.62
C GLY A 235 12.33 -16.55 36.23
N LEU A 236 11.52 -16.72 35.21
CA LEU A 236 11.90 -16.68 33.80
C LEU A 236 11.10 -15.62 33.05
N SER A 237 11.76 -14.92 32.16
CA SER A 237 11.12 -14.06 31.16
C SER A 237 10.58 -14.90 30.02
N VAL A 238 9.43 -14.49 29.46
CA VAL A 238 8.76 -15.16 28.38
C VAL A 238 8.53 -14.16 27.25
N ILE A 239 8.87 -14.52 26.03
CA ILE A 239 8.58 -13.73 24.83
C ILE A 239 7.17 -14.06 24.36
N ILE A 240 6.41 -13.03 23.97
CA ILE A 240 5.16 -13.18 23.25
C ILE A 240 5.52 -13.25 21.76
N ASP A 241 5.42 -14.43 21.15
CA ASP A 241 5.73 -14.62 19.74
C ASP A 241 4.52 -14.32 18.86
N ASN A 242 3.39 -15.01 19.09
CA ASN A 242 2.15 -14.81 18.37
C ASN A 242 0.98 -14.61 19.35
N TYR A 243 0.38 -13.43 19.34
CA TYR A 243 -0.75 -13.13 20.23
C TYR A 243 -1.70 -12.10 19.61
N ARG A 244 -3.00 -12.18 19.92
CA ARG A 244 -4.00 -11.20 19.52
C ARG A 244 -4.79 -10.66 20.72
N TYR A 245 -4.80 -9.34 20.85
CA TYR A 245 -5.40 -8.59 21.93
C TYR A 245 -6.89 -8.37 21.68
N VAL A 246 -7.69 -9.45 21.77
CA VAL A 246 -9.13 -9.42 21.48
C VAL A 246 -9.91 -8.62 22.51
N ASP A 247 -9.45 -8.58 23.72
CA ASP A 247 -10.00 -7.83 24.86
C ASP A 247 -9.88 -6.30 24.68
N VAL A 248 -8.94 -5.82 23.86
CA VAL A 248 -8.84 -4.40 23.48
C VAL A 248 -9.92 -4.01 22.45
N GLY A 249 -10.46 -4.98 21.74
CA GLY A 249 -11.49 -4.78 20.71
C GLY A 249 -10.93 -4.45 19.33
N PRO A 250 -11.84 -4.29 18.34
CA PRO A 250 -11.46 -4.03 16.95
C PRO A 250 -10.79 -2.67 16.78
N ARG A 251 -9.85 -2.59 15.86
CA ARG A 251 -9.27 -1.32 15.42
C ARG A 251 -10.32 -0.55 14.61
N LYS A 252 -10.63 0.67 15.01
CA LYS A 252 -11.60 1.56 14.36
C LYS A 252 -10.86 2.58 13.53
N ILE A 253 -11.15 2.61 12.24
CA ILE A 253 -10.51 3.51 11.28
C ILE A 253 -11.55 4.54 10.84
N ASN A 254 -11.26 5.82 11.06
CA ASN A 254 -12.06 6.95 10.62
C ASN A 254 -11.23 7.77 9.64
N VAL A 255 -11.71 7.92 8.42
CA VAL A 255 -11.04 8.70 7.38
C VAL A 255 -11.97 9.81 6.91
N GLU A 256 -11.55 11.05 7.11
CA GLU A 256 -12.21 12.24 6.55
C GLU A 256 -11.38 12.81 5.41
N LYS A 257 -12.00 13.10 4.29
CA LYS A 257 -11.35 13.67 3.11
C LYS A 257 -12.17 14.83 2.60
N ASP A 258 -11.50 15.98 2.45
CA ASP A 258 -12.09 17.17 1.87
C ASP A 258 -11.29 17.61 0.66
N THR A 259 -11.98 18.04 -0.39
CA THR A 259 -11.35 18.60 -1.57
C THR A 259 -12.16 19.81 -2.03
N TYR A 260 -11.48 20.92 -2.27
CA TYR A 260 -12.09 22.06 -2.95
C TYR A 260 -11.26 22.49 -4.15
N ARG A 261 -11.94 23.01 -5.17
CA ARG A 261 -11.35 23.59 -6.35
C ARG A 261 -12.12 24.83 -6.77
N ILE A 262 -11.40 25.89 -7.06
CA ILE A 262 -11.91 27.13 -7.64
C ILE A 262 -11.15 27.35 -8.94
N LEU A 263 -11.86 27.52 -10.03
CA LEU A 263 -11.33 27.91 -11.33
C LEU A 263 -12.01 29.19 -11.79
N GLN A 264 -11.22 30.16 -12.24
CA GLN A 264 -11.67 31.39 -12.84
C GLN A 264 -10.97 31.58 -14.19
N GLY A 265 -11.73 31.80 -15.25
CA GLY A 265 -11.16 32.05 -16.56
C GLY A 265 -11.93 33.10 -17.36
N PHE A 266 -11.27 33.55 -18.41
CA PHE A 266 -11.82 34.43 -19.43
C PHE A 266 -11.42 33.90 -20.79
N ARG A 267 -12.32 33.96 -21.76
CA ARG A 267 -12.05 33.61 -23.15
C ARG A 267 -12.74 34.57 -24.09
N GLY A 268 -12.21 34.70 -25.30
CA GLY A 268 -12.75 35.58 -26.30
C GLY A 268 -12.00 35.50 -27.60
N SER A 269 -12.44 36.28 -28.58
CA SER A 269 -11.80 36.37 -29.88
C SER A 269 -11.39 37.81 -30.16
N PHE A 270 -10.24 37.97 -30.82
CA PHE A 270 -9.72 39.25 -31.28
C PHE A 270 -9.19 39.08 -32.71
N HIS A 271 -9.84 39.68 -33.70
CA HIS A 271 -9.66 39.38 -35.11
C HIS A 271 -9.89 37.87 -35.39
N ASN A 272 -8.88 37.18 -35.96
CA ASN A 272 -8.93 35.75 -36.24
C ASN A 272 -8.25 34.91 -35.14
N TRP A 273 -8.00 35.50 -33.98
CA TRP A 273 -7.38 34.81 -32.84
C TRP A 273 -8.38 34.57 -31.75
N ASP A 274 -8.48 33.31 -31.30
CA ASP A 274 -9.18 32.95 -30.09
C ASP A 274 -8.18 32.86 -28.96
N TRP A 275 -8.56 33.31 -27.78
CA TRP A 275 -7.72 33.29 -26.60
C TRP A 275 -8.50 32.85 -25.37
N GLU A 276 -7.79 32.20 -24.48
CA GLU A 276 -8.28 31.79 -23.16
C GLU A 276 -7.16 31.99 -22.11
N ILE A 277 -7.53 32.55 -20.97
CA ILE A 277 -6.72 32.59 -19.77
C ILE A 277 -7.52 32.03 -18.63
N ALA A 278 -6.96 31.09 -17.87
CA ALA A 278 -7.61 30.52 -16.70
C ALA A 278 -6.59 30.30 -15.57
N GLY A 279 -7.08 30.40 -14.35
CA GLY A 279 -6.32 30.03 -13.18
C GLY A 279 -7.17 29.20 -12.24
N PHE A 280 -6.58 28.23 -11.58
CA PHE A 280 -7.25 27.46 -10.56
C PHE A 280 -6.41 27.22 -9.32
N ILE A 281 -7.10 27.03 -8.21
CA ILE A 281 -6.58 26.64 -6.92
C ILE A 281 -7.33 25.39 -6.48
N SER A 282 -6.61 24.36 -6.10
CA SER A 282 -7.19 23.14 -5.56
C SER A 282 -6.41 22.68 -4.34
N GLU A 283 -7.13 22.30 -3.29
CA GLU A 283 -6.55 21.66 -2.11
C GLU A 283 -7.37 20.43 -1.74
N ALA A 284 -6.67 19.34 -1.46
CA ALA A 284 -7.23 18.11 -0.91
C ALA A 284 -6.56 17.81 0.42
N SER A 285 -7.35 17.47 1.45
CA SER A 285 -6.90 17.00 2.75
C SER A 285 -7.46 15.62 3.06
N SER A 286 -6.74 14.87 3.88
CA SER A 286 -7.17 13.57 4.39
C SER A 286 -6.69 13.43 5.83
N ASP A 287 -7.63 13.26 6.75
CA ASP A 287 -7.39 12.93 8.15
C ASP A 287 -7.80 11.48 8.39
N ASP A 288 -6.82 10.61 8.65
CA ASP A 288 -7.00 9.19 8.99
C ASP A 288 -6.64 8.99 10.46
N ILE A 289 -7.61 8.60 11.26
CA ILE A 289 -7.44 8.30 12.68
C ILE A 289 -7.81 6.84 12.91
N THR A 290 -6.86 6.07 13.41
CA THR A 290 -7.10 4.67 13.82
C THR A 290 -7.06 4.58 15.33
N SER A 291 -8.19 4.29 15.94
CA SER A 291 -8.36 4.04 17.37
C SER A 291 -8.20 2.56 17.73
N ASN A 292 -8.04 2.27 19.03
CA ASN A 292 -7.79 0.94 19.57
C ASN A 292 -6.50 0.30 19.02
N ARG A 293 -5.46 1.11 18.79
CA ARG A 293 -4.11 0.64 18.54
C ARG A 293 -3.41 0.42 19.89
N LEU A 294 -2.35 -0.36 19.88
CA LEU A 294 -1.50 -0.57 21.06
C LEU A 294 -0.11 0.00 20.80
N SER A 295 0.47 0.64 21.84
CA SER A 295 1.88 1.01 21.89
C SER A 295 2.69 -0.14 22.42
N ASN A 296 3.76 -0.53 21.74
CA ASN A 296 4.67 -1.58 22.20
C ASN A 296 5.33 -1.20 23.53
N SER A 297 5.87 0.02 23.65
CA SER A 297 6.53 0.50 24.88
C SER A 297 5.58 0.57 26.09
N LEU A 298 4.34 1.04 25.87
CA LEU A 298 3.36 1.09 26.94
C LEU A 298 2.82 -0.30 27.29
N MET A 299 2.82 -1.23 26.35
CA MET A 299 2.45 -2.61 26.59
C MET A 299 3.51 -3.32 27.45
N GLU A 300 4.80 -3.08 27.21
CA GLU A 300 5.89 -3.53 28.09
C GLU A 300 5.70 -3.06 29.54
N GLN A 301 5.24 -1.81 29.71
CA GLN A 301 4.93 -1.29 31.04
C GLN A 301 3.75 -2.04 31.68
N ALA A 302 2.67 -2.29 30.91
CA ALA A 302 1.51 -3.03 31.40
C ALA A 302 1.86 -4.49 31.76
N LEU A 303 2.76 -5.11 31.02
CA LEU A 303 3.28 -6.45 31.31
C LEU A 303 4.24 -6.48 32.55
N SER A 304 4.82 -5.35 32.92
CA SER A 304 5.83 -5.30 33.98
C SER A 304 5.27 -5.21 35.41
N ILE A 305 3.95 -5.13 35.57
CA ILE A 305 3.26 -4.93 36.84
C ILE A 305 3.20 -6.26 37.63
N SER A 306 3.41 -6.17 38.97
CA SER A 306 3.41 -7.32 39.88
C SER A 306 2.11 -7.48 40.69
N THR A 307 1.03 -6.82 40.26
CA THR A 307 -0.29 -6.88 40.90
C THR A 307 -1.33 -7.38 39.85
N PRO A 308 -2.55 -7.78 40.30
CA PRO A 308 -3.60 -8.30 39.40
C PRO A 308 -3.98 -7.39 38.24
N GLU A 309 -3.66 -6.09 38.31
CA GLU A 309 -3.89 -5.13 37.21
C GLU A 309 -2.95 -5.30 36.01
N ALA A 310 -1.88 -6.12 36.17
CA ALA A 310 -0.98 -6.47 35.09
C ALA A 310 -1.76 -7.05 33.89
N TYR A 311 -1.30 -6.79 32.67
CA TYR A 311 -1.86 -7.49 31.55
C TYR A 311 -1.53 -8.98 31.61
N ASN A 312 -2.58 -9.81 31.40
CA ASN A 312 -2.46 -11.27 31.39
C ASN A 312 -2.50 -11.83 29.97
N PRO A 313 -1.37 -12.13 29.32
CA PRO A 313 -1.36 -12.71 27.99
C PRO A 313 -1.65 -14.22 27.96
N PHE A 314 -1.77 -14.85 29.14
CA PHE A 314 -2.02 -16.29 29.29
C PHE A 314 -3.49 -16.63 29.53
N SER A 315 -4.38 -15.63 29.48
CA SER A 315 -5.78 -15.80 29.84
C SER A 315 -6.63 -16.52 28.80
N GLY A 316 -6.16 -16.58 27.56
CA GLY A 316 -6.95 -17.13 26.46
C GLY A 316 -8.09 -16.20 26.02
N GLY A 317 -9.05 -16.70 25.28
CA GLY A 317 -10.12 -15.88 24.69
C GLY A 317 -11.43 -16.62 24.43
N GLY A 318 -11.67 -17.76 25.11
CA GLY A 318 -12.91 -18.51 24.99
C GLY A 318 -12.96 -19.58 23.90
N ASP A 319 -14.16 -19.99 23.51
CA ASP A 319 -14.38 -21.10 22.58
C ASP A 319 -14.25 -20.66 21.12
N PHE A 320 -13.14 -21.04 20.48
CA PHE A 320 -12.86 -20.73 19.09
C PHE A 320 -13.63 -21.57 18.08
N ASP A 321 -14.04 -22.76 18.46
CA ASP A 321 -14.63 -23.73 17.53
C ASP A 321 -16.01 -23.26 17.03
N LYS A 322 -16.58 -22.24 17.67
CA LYS A 322 -17.88 -21.66 17.31
C LYS A 322 -17.81 -20.22 16.81
N TYR A 323 -16.63 -19.69 16.51
CA TYR A 323 -16.43 -18.29 16.12
C TYR A 323 -16.98 -17.26 17.14
N LEU A 324 -17.21 -17.69 18.35
CA LEU A 324 -17.72 -16.86 19.44
C LEU A 324 -16.58 -16.67 20.45
N LEU A 325 -16.01 -15.48 20.46
CA LEU A 325 -15.17 -15.03 21.57
C LEU A 325 -16.07 -14.73 22.78
N THR A 326 -16.64 -15.76 23.34
CA THR A 326 -17.48 -15.65 24.55
C THR A 326 -16.66 -15.82 25.81
N GLY A 327 -15.41 -16.22 25.66
CA GLY A 327 -14.58 -16.57 26.77
C GLY A 327 -13.99 -15.35 27.41
N GLN A 328 -14.65 -14.93 28.40
CA GLN A 328 -13.98 -14.22 29.46
C GLN A 328 -13.47 -15.30 30.41
N ASP A 329 -12.18 -15.44 30.48
CA ASP A 329 -11.52 -16.25 31.50
C ASP A 329 -11.69 -15.67 32.89
N GLY A 330 -12.38 -14.52 33.02
CA GLY A 330 -12.58 -13.81 34.26
C GLY A 330 -11.42 -12.91 34.65
N THR A 331 -10.39 -12.77 33.80
CA THR A 331 -9.25 -11.91 34.09
C THR A 331 -9.52 -10.47 33.64
N PRO A 332 -9.41 -9.44 34.49
CA PRO A 332 -9.74 -8.06 34.16
C PRO A 332 -8.61 -7.35 33.40
N SER A 333 -8.06 -7.96 32.35
CA SER A 333 -6.93 -7.41 31.61
C SER A 333 -7.25 -6.06 30.95
N ILE A 334 -8.50 -5.87 30.52
CA ILE A 334 -8.91 -4.63 29.87
C ILE A 334 -9.11 -3.46 30.85
N ASP A 335 -9.48 -3.72 32.10
CA ASP A 335 -9.69 -2.72 33.15
C ASP A 335 -8.41 -2.36 33.89
N GLY A 336 -7.31 -3.04 33.60
CA GLY A 336 -6.02 -2.86 34.23
C GLY A 336 -5.08 -1.89 33.51
N ALA A 337 -3.80 -2.15 33.62
CA ALA A 337 -2.73 -1.31 33.08
C ALA A 337 -2.74 -1.20 31.54
N VAL A 338 -3.35 -2.16 30.85
CA VAL A 338 -3.47 -2.14 29.37
C VAL A 338 -4.21 -0.90 28.85
N GLN A 339 -5.09 -0.29 29.64
CA GLN A 339 -5.79 0.94 29.27
C GLN A 339 -4.83 2.06 28.87
N ASN A 340 -3.67 2.15 29.54
CA ASN A 340 -2.64 3.13 29.22
C ASN A 340 -1.87 2.80 27.94
N ALA A 341 -1.92 1.54 27.47
CA ALA A 341 -1.28 1.10 26.25
C ALA A 341 -2.16 1.27 25.01
N ILE A 342 -3.47 1.51 25.18
CA ILE A 342 -4.41 1.78 24.09
C ILE A 342 -4.22 3.22 23.63
N ILE A 343 -3.96 3.38 22.34
CA ILE A 343 -3.68 4.68 21.71
C ILE A 343 -4.51 4.88 20.46
N ASP A 344 -4.72 6.14 20.13
CA ASP A 344 -5.16 6.57 18.81
C ASP A 344 -3.93 7.04 18.02
N VAL A 345 -3.88 6.71 16.74
CA VAL A 345 -2.81 7.15 15.85
C VAL A 345 -3.39 7.84 14.64
N TYR A 346 -2.70 8.88 14.15
CA TYR A 346 -3.15 9.66 13.02
C TYR A 346 -2.20 9.59 11.83
N ARG A 347 -2.76 9.87 10.66
CA ARG A 347 -2.05 10.24 9.44
C ARG A 347 -2.81 11.36 8.76
N LYS A 348 -2.17 12.50 8.56
CA LYS A 348 -2.73 13.68 7.89
C LYS A 348 -2.04 13.90 6.56
N GLY A 349 -2.82 13.87 5.51
CA GLY A 349 -2.34 14.15 4.16
C GLY A 349 -2.88 15.48 3.65
N LYS A 350 -2.05 16.26 2.96
CA LYS A 350 -2.44 17.49 2.30
C LYS A 350 -1.81 17.58 0.92
N ARG A 351 -2.60 17.94 -0.07
CA ARG A 351 -2.12 18.18 -1.42
C ARG A 351 -2.69 19.48 -1.97
N LYS A 352 -1.82 20.29 -2.59
CA LYS A 352 -2.22 21.54 -3.24
C LYS A 352 -1.77 21.54 -4.69
N LEU A 353 -2.62 22.05 -5.56
CA LEU A 353 -2.33 22.26 -6.97
C LEU A 353 -2.88 23.64 -7.38
N ASN A 354 -1.97 24.54 -7.74
CA ASN A 354 -2.29 25.87 -8.24
C ASN A 354 -1.76 25.99 -9.66
N SER A 355 -2.53 26.59 -10.54
CA SER A 355 -2.10 26.79 -11.93
C SER A 355 -2.69 28.06 -12.52
N ILE A 356 -1.96 28.66 -13.43
CA ILE A 356 -2.44 29.66 -14.36
C ILE A 356 -1.98 29.25 -15.75
N ASP A 357 -2.90 29.25 -16.71
CA ASP A 357 -2.60 28.89 -18.09
C ASP A 357 -3.16 29.93 -19.05
N PHE A 358 -2.53 30.01 -20.21
CA PHE A 358 -2.90 30.88 -21.31
C PHE A 358 -2.81 30.09 -22.62
N ARG A 359 -3.85 30.21 -23.46
CA ARG A 359 -3.95 29.59 -24.78
C ARG A 359 -4.33 30.63 -25.81
N PHE A 360 -3.76 30.48 -26.99
CA PHE A 360 -3.95 31.43 -28.11
C PHE A 360 -3.91 30.65 -29.43
N ASN A 361 -4.96 30.70 -30.24
CA ASN A 361 -5.04 29.93 -31.44
C ASN A 361 -5.62 30.76 -32.61
N ASN A 362 -5.19 30.40 -33.85
CA ASN A 362 -5.68 30.99 -35.07
C ASN A 362 -5.74 29.90 -36.14
N VAL A 363 -6.93 29.67 -36.69
CA VAL A 363 -7.17 28.63 -37.72
C VAL A 363 -6.77 29.08 -39.11
N ASP A 364 -6.64 30.40 -39.35
CA ASP A 364 -6.33 31.02 -40.64
C ASP A 364 -5.03 31.84 -40.57
N PHE A 365 -4.00 31.32 -39.89
CA PHE A 365 -2.76 32.06 -39.55
C PHE A 365 -1.96 32.47 -40.80
N ILE A 366 -1.64 31.52 -41.68
CA ILE A 366 -0.86 31.76 -42.90
C ILE A 366 -1.44 30.88 -44.03
N LYS A 367 -1.49 31.40 -45.23
CA LYS A 367 -1.92 30.62 -46.40
C LYS A 367 -0.82 29.70 -46.90
N SER A 368 -1.06 28.37 -46.79
CA SER A 368 -0.24 27.29 -47.35
C SER A 368 -0.76 26.89 -48.75
N PRO A 369 -0.01 26.08 -49.49
CA PRO A 369 -0.47 25.65 -50.85
C PRO A 369 -1.81 24.93 -50.83
N GLY A 370 -2.09 24.10 -49.81
CA GLY A 370 -3.34 23.31 -49.68
C GLY A 370 -4.45 24.01 -48.91
N GLY A 371 -4.25 25.20 -48.35
CA GLY A 371 -5.24 25.90 -47.54
C GLY A 371 -4.60 26.82 -46.49
N PHE A 372 -5.32 27.12 -45.42
CA PHE A 372 -4.76 27.93 -44.32
C PHE A 372 -4.10 27.04 -43.28
N THR A 373 -2.89 27.41 -42.88
CA THR A 373 -2.18 26.82 -41.74
C THR A 373 -2.80 27.34 -40.46
N SER A 374 -3.16 26.43 -39.53
CA SER A 374 -3.55 26.75 -38.17
C SER A 374 -2.36 26.77 -37.23
N ILE A 375 -2.47 27.62 -36.21
CA ILE A 375 -1.47 27.69 -35.11
C ILE A 375 -2.17 27.69 -33.74
N ALA A 376 -1.63 26.92 -32.79
CA ALA A 376 -1.98 27.03 -31.39
C ALA A 376 -0.71 27.25 -30.57
N LEU A 377 -0.80 28.16 -29.60
CA LEU A 377 0.27 28.51 -28.65
C LEU A 377 -0.30 28.41 -27.23
N GLY A 378 0.51 28.02 -26.28
CA GLY A 378 0.10 28.09 -24.89
C GLY A 378 1.28 28.16 -23.96
N ALA A 379 1.00 28.66 -22.75
CA ALA A 379 1.92 28.70 -21.63
C ALA A 379 1.16 28.39 -20.34
N GLU A 380 1.80 27.70 -19.41
CA GLU A 380 1.27 27.35 -18.11
C GLU A 380 2.35 27.52 -17.04
N TYR A 381 1.96 28.05 -15.90
CA TYR A 381 2.74 27.96 -14.66
C TYR A 381 1.92 27.20 -13.65
N ARG A 382 2.53 26.15 -13.02
CA ARG A 382 1.88 25.28 -12.07
C ARG A 382 2.75 25.05 -10.86
N GLU A 383 2.14 25.09 -9.68
CA GLU A 383 2.72 24.70 -8.40
C GLU A 383 2.01 23.43 -7.89
N ASP A 384 2.74 22.36 -7.61
CA ASP A 384 2.24 21.11 -6.98
C ASP A 384 3.00 20.89 -5.67
N SER A 385 2.28 20.61 -4.59
CA SER A 385 2.87 20.29 -3.29
C SER A 385 2.06 19.23 -2.56
N PHE A 386 2.75 18.43 -1.75
CA PHE A 386 2.13 17.47 -0.85
C PHE A 386 2.84 17.47 0.51
N GLU A 387 2.09 17.06 1.52
CA GLU A 387 2.52 16.84 2.89
C GLU A 387 1.83 15.58 3.41
N ASP A 388 2.57 14.68 4.06
CA ASP A 388 2.11 13.47 4.72
C ASP A 388 2.71 13.47 6.12
N ASP A 389 1.90 13.90 7.12
CA ASP A 389 2.24 14.03 8.54
C ASP A 389 1.66 12.84 9.29
N ARG A 390 2.46 12.16 10.05
CA ARG A 390 2.12 10.94 10.77
C ARG A 390 2.34 11.10 12.27
N ASP A 391 1.61 10.29 13.02
CA ASP A 391 1.80 10.20 14.46
C ASP A 391 3.28 9.90 14.80
N PRO A 392 3.88 10.57 15.81
CA PRO A 392 5.28 10.35 16.22
C PRO A 392 5.63 8.89 16.55
N ARG A 393 4.66 8.06 16.88
CA ARG A 393 4.83 6.61 17.08
C ARG A 393 4.86 5.81 15.78
N LEU A 394 4.37 6.39 14.68
CA LEU A 394 4.40 5.78 13.35
C LEU A 394 5.54 6.31 12.49
N ASP A 395 5.98 7.56 12.66
CA ASP A 395 7.03 8.18 11.85
C ASP A 395 8.45 7.77 12.24
N GLY A 396 8.61 7.12 13.40
CA GLY A 396 9.89 6.69 13.96
C GLY A 396 10.52 7.72 14.90
N THR A 397 9.85 8.84 15.20
CA THR A 397 10.29 9.81 16.23
C THR A 397 10.30 9.15 17.62
N ILE A 398 9.25 8.38 17.92
CA ILE A 398 9.19 7.53 19.11
C ILE A 398 9.49 6.10 18.65
N GLN A 399 10.71 5.64 18.99
CA GLN A 399 11.17 4.29 18.65
C GLN A 399 10.77 3.31 19.76
N TYR A 400 10.46 2.09 19.35
CA TYR A 400 10.27 1.01 20.29
C TYR A 400 11.63 0.57 20.85
N THR A 401 11.72 0.55 22.17
CA THR A 401 12.83 -0.03 22.92
C THR A 401 12.24 -1.06 23.88
N ASP A 402 12.75 -2.27 23.82
CA ASP A 402 12.28 -3.33 24.71
C ASP A 402 12.80 -3.15 26.14
N ARG A 403 12.38 -4.05 27.01
CA ARG A 403 12.73 -4.03 28.43
C ARG A 403 14.24 -4.20 28.71
N ASP A 404 14.95 -4.93 27.85
CA ASP A 404 16.37 -5.19 27.96
C ASP A 404 17.23 -4.00 27.48
N GLY A 405 16.56 -2.99 26.91
CA GLY A 405 17.17 -1.75 26.43
C GLY A 405 17.53 -1.79 24.94
N ASP A 406 17.16 -2.84 24.24
CA ASP A 406 17.39 -2.97 22.81
C ASP A 406 16.39 -2.11 22.02
N THR A 407 16.90 -1.25 21.16
CA THR A 407 16.07 -0.39 20.30
C THR A 407 15.94 -1.00 18.92
N TYR A 408 14.72 -1.03 18.43
CA TYR A 408 14.36 -1.62 17.13
C TYR A 408 14.09 -0.53 16.09
N PRO A 409 15.10 -0.11 15.31
CA PRO A 409 15.00 1.07 14.44
C PRO A 409 14.01 0.90 13.27
N PHE A 410 13.60 -0.33 12.97
CA PHE A 410 12.65 -0.65 11.92
C PHE A 410 11.31 -1.17 12.44
N VAL A 411 11.08 -1.07 13.75
CA VAL A 411 9.81 -1.40 14.41
C VAL A 411 9.22 -0.12 14.97
N SER A 412 8.00 0.18 14.56
CA SER A 412 7.23 1.30 15.12
C SER A 412 6.82 1.00 16.56
N ASP A 413 6.71 2.03 17.39
CA ASP A 413 6.10 1.86 18.72
C ASP A 413 4.61 1.49 18.63
N VAL A 414 3.98 1.68 17.48
CA VAL A 414 2.62 1.16 17.22
C VAL A 414 2.70 -0.31 16.83
N MET A 415 2.11 -1.15 17.66
CA MET A 415 2.11 -2.60 17.49
C MET A 415 1.66 -3.01 16.08
N ASN A 416 2.38 -3.93 15.45
CA ASN A 416 2.14 -4.40 14.10
C ASN A 416 2.15 -3.28 13.05
N SER A 417 3.10 -2.36 13.18
CA SER A 417 3.37 -1.33 12.19
C SER A 417 4.87 -1.15 11.99
N SER A 418 5.26 -0.82 10.77
CA SER A 418 6.64 -0.41 10.46
C SER A 418 6.73 1.12 10.46
N PRO A 419 7.85 1.70 10.86
CA PRO A 419 8.06 3.13 10.79
C PRO A 419 7.90 3.62 9.35
N THR A 420 7.20 4.72 9.21
CA THR A 420 7.06 5.42 7.93
C THR A 420 7.17 6.92 8.22
N PRO A 421 8.34 7.53 8.02
CA PRO A 421 8.60 8.93 8.34
C PRO A 421 7.67 9.87 7.58
N ASP A 422 7.52 11.07 8.12
CA ASP A 422 6.85 12.18 7.44
C ASP A 422 7.48 12.45 6.10
N ASN A 423 6.66 12.87 5.15
CA ASN A 423 7.11 13.16 3.81
C ASN A 423 6.43 14.40 3.26
N SER A 424 7.20 15.26 2.58
CA SER A 424 6.66 16.43 1.91
C SER A 424 7.46 16.77 0.67
N GLY A 425 6.83 17.46 -0.25
CA GLY A 425 7.52 17.92 -1.46
C GLY A 425 6.76 19.04 -2.15
N LYS A 426 7.51 19.84 -2.88
CA LYS A 426 6.97 20.93 -3.69
C LYS A 426 7.70 20.97 -5.03
N ARG A 427 6.96 21.31 -6.09
CA ARG A 427 7.46 21.47 -7.45
C ARG A 427 6.76 22.61 -8.15
N ASP A 428 7.52 23.48 -8.73
CA ASP A 428 7.07 24.51 -9.66
C ASP A 428 7.37 24.04 -11.09
N VAL A 429 6.44 24.26 -12.01
CA VAL A 429 6.56 23.86 -13.41
C VAL A 429 6.15 25.01 -14.30
N PHE A 430 7.03 25.41 -15.21
CA PHE A 430 6.70 26.28 -16.32
C PHE A 430 6.60 25.44 -17.60
N SER A 431 5.54 25.62 -18.36
CA SER A 431 5.33 24.92 -19.64
C SER A 431 5.02 25.90 -20.75
N ALA A 432 5.48 25.60 -21.96
CA ALA A 432 5.08 26.31 -23.17
C ALA A 432 4.93 25.30 -24.32
N PHE A 433 3.98 25.52 -25.21
CA PHE A 433 3.79 24.70 -26.38
C PHE A 433 3.44 25.51 -27.64
N ILE A 434 3.75 24.90 -28.77
CA ILE A 434 3.35 25.34 -30.11
C ILE A 434 2.85 24.14 -30.90
N GLU A 435 1.78 24.36 -31.67
CA GLU A 435 1.23 23.37 -32.60
C GLU A 435 0.85 24.06 -33.94
N LEU A 436 1.20 23.43 -35.04
CA LEU A 436 0.91 23.87 -36.41
C LEU A 436 0.18 22.77 -37.16
N GLY A 437 -0.96 23.10 -37.74
CA GLY A 437 -1.68 22.24 -38.68
C GLY A 437 -1.53 22.82 -40.11
N ILE A 438 -0.80 22.10 -40.97
CA ILE A 438 -0.37 22.60 -42.29
C ILE A 438 -0.99 21.76 -43.39
N PRO A 439 -2.02 22.26 -44.09
CA PRO A 439 -2.55 21.63 -45.30
C PRO A 439 -1.57 21.86 -46.44
N LEU A 440 -0.82 20.83 -46.82
CA LEU A 440 0.16 20.92 -47.91
C LEU A 440 -0.45 20.73 -49.28
N ILE A 441 -1.41 19.80 -49.43
CA ILE A 441 -2.09 19.49 -50.64
C ILE A 441 -3.59 19.40 -50.39
N SER A 442 -4.40 20.06 -51.22
CA SER A 442 -5.84 19.94 -51.20
C SER A 442 -6.38 19.37 -52.53
N ASN A 443 -7.60 18.86 -52.51
CA ASN A 443 -8.29 18.29 -53.68
C ASN A 443 -8.36 19.24 -54.87
N GLU A 444 -8.37 20.55 -54.64
CA GLU A 444 -8.38 21.58 -55.68
C GLU A 444 -7.11 21.61 -56.54
N MET A 445 -5.99 21.14 -55.98
CA MET A 445 -4.69 21.10 -56.67
C MET A 445 -4.59 19.97 -57.70
N ARG A 446 -5.52 19.00 -57.67
CA ARG A 446 -5.61 17.87 -58.61
C ARG A 446 -4.29 17.08 -58.74
N VAL A 447 -3.60 16.85 -57.66
CA VAL A 447 -2.36 16.05 -57.64
C VAL A 447 -2.71 14.56 -57.73
N PRO A 448 -2.18 13.80 -58.73
CA PRO A 448 -2.47 12.39 -58.85
C PRO A 448 -2.12 11.61 -57.56
N PHE A 449 -3.03 10.74 -57.09
CA PHE A 449 -2.91 9.91 -55.92
C PHE A 449 -2.81 10.67 -54.56
N ILE A 450 -3.06 11.99 -54.54
CA ILE A 450 -3.09 12.79 -53.32
C ILE A 450 -4.31 13.72 -53.40
N LYS A 451 -5.39 13.31 -52.76
CA LYS A 451 -6.59 14.14 -52.66
C LYS A 451 -6.40 15.23 -51.60
N ASN A 452 -5.93 14.86 -50.43
CA ASN A 452 -5.49 15.77 -49.37
C ASN A 452 -4.22 15.24 -48.71
N PHE A 453 -3.35 16.13 -48.30
CA PHE A 453 -2.17 15.82 -47.49
C PHE A 453 -1.96 16.91 -46.47
N ASP A 454 -2.12 16.51 -45.19
CA ASP A 454 -2.03 17.40 -44.05
C ASP A 454 -0.83 16.99 -43.17
N LEU A 455 -0.10 17.97 -42.68
CA LEU A 455 1.02 17.79 -41.74
C LEU A 455 0.69 18.51 -40.44
N GLN A 456 0.90 17.83 -39.30
CA GLN A 456 0.84 18.42 -37.97
C GLN A 456 2.24 18.40 -37.33
N LEU A 457 2.68 19.55 -36.87
CA LEU A 457 3.93 19.71 -36.11
C LEU A 457 3.60 20.27 -34.73
N ALA A 458 4.14 19.69 -33.70
CA ALA A 458 3.99 20.21 -32.34
C ALA A 458 5.31 20.09 -31.54
N ALA A 459 5.50 21.01 -30.63
CA ALA A 459 6.58 20.96 -29.65
C ALA A 459 6.09 21.50 -28.32
N ARG A 460 6.49 20.84 -27.23
CA ARG A 460 6.25 21.29 -25.86
C ARG A 460 7.56 21.34 -25.09
N TYR A 461 7.76 22.41 -24.36
CA TYR A 461 8.84 22.62 -23.41
C TYR A 461 8.27 22.69 -22.00
N GLU A 462 8.91 22.01 -21.05
CA GLU A 462 8.60 22.09 -19.62
C GLU A 462 9.88 22.25 -18.82
N ASP A 463 9.84 23.13 -17.82
CA ASP A 463 10.92 23.39 -16.87
C ASP A 463 10.42 23.14 -15.45
N PHE A 464 11.06 22.21 -14.78
CA PHE A 464 10.71 21.73 -13.43
C PHE A 464 11.75 22.23 -12.44
N SER A 465 11.32 22.78 -11.32
CA SER A 465 12.20 23.34 -10.29
C SER A 465 13.19 22.34 -9.68
N ASP A 466 12.88 21.05 -9.73
CA ASP A 466 13.66 19.97 -9.08
C ASP A 466 14.37 19.03 -10.06
N ILE A 467 13.99 19.00 -11.34
CA ILE A 467 14.47 17.98 -12.30
C ILE A 467 15.13 18.64 -13.53
N GLY A 468 14.90 19.95 -13.72
CA GLY A 468 15.33 20.68 -14.91
C GLY A 468 14.34 20.56 -16.07
N SER A 469 14.79 20.90 -17.28
CA SER A 469 13.90 21.08 -18.42
C SER A 469 13.86 19.88 -19.37
N LYS A 470 12.70 19.72 -20.06
CA LYS A 470 12.47 18.74 -21.12
C LYS A 470 11.72 19.38 -22.30
N SER A 471 12.05 18.91 -23.51
CA SER A 471 11.36 19.28 -24.75
C SER A 471 10.96 18.05 -25.50
N VAL A 472 9.71 18.01 -25.98
CA VAL A 472 9.16 16.89 -26.74
C VAL A 472 8.54 17.37 -28.05
N PRO A 473 9.03 16.87 -29.19
CA PRO A 473 8.44 17.11 -30.50
C PRO A 473 7.40 16.05 -30.87
N LYS A 474 6.48 16.43 -31.74
CA LYS A 474 5.55 15.53 -32.44
C LYS A 474 5.45 15.92 -33.90
N ILE A 475 5.46 14.93 -34.78
CA ILE A 475 5.18 15.06 -36.20
C ILE A 475 4.13 14.03 -36.54
N SER A 476 3.05 14.45 -37.22
CA SER A 476 2.06 13.53 -37.77
C SER A 476 1.56 13.99 -39.15
N PHE A 477 1.11 13.03 -39.94
CA PHE A 477 0.56 13.29 -41.25
C PHE A 477 -0.73 12.52 -41.46
N GLY A 478 -1.58 13.11 -42.30
CA GLY A 478 -2.76 12.49 -42.91
C GLY A 478 -2.68 12.59 -44.42
N TRP A 479 -2.79 11.45 -45.08
CA TRP A 479 -2.73 11.37 -46.53
C TRP A 479 -3.98 10.67 -47.08
N GLN A 480 -4.87 11.44 -47.63
CA GLN A 480 -6.02 10.94 -48.36
C GLN A 480 -5.64 10.72 -49.82
N VAL A 481 -5.57 9.46 -50.27
CA VAL A 481 -5.22 9.08 -51.65
C VAL A 481 -6.40 9.36 -52.58
N ASP A 482 -7.57 8.85 -52.19
CA ASP A 482 -8.86 9.02 -52.86
C ASP A 482 -10.01 8.93 -51.85
N ASP A 483 -11.24 8.68 -52.29
CA ASP A 483 -12.41 8.56 -51.41
C ASP A 483 -12.43 7.23 -50.60
N SER A 484 -11.54 6.29 -50.92
CA SER A 484 -11.50 4.98 -50.31
C SER A 484 -10.32 4.76 -49.37
N PHE A 485 -9.19 5.40 -49.64
CA PHE A 485 -7.95 5.15 -48.91
C PHE A 485 -7.43 6.39 -48.17
N TYR A 486 -7.23 6.24 -46.88
CA TYR A 486 -6.59 7.22 -46.02
C TYR A 486 -5.44 6.59 -45.24
N PHE A 487 -4.26 7.15 -45.33
CA PHE A 487 -3.07 6.79 -44.58
C PHE A 487 -2.81 7.82 -43.49
N ARG A 488 -2.40 7.36 -42.35
CA ARG A 488 -2.00 8.21 -41.25
C ARG A 488 -0.70 7.70 -40.59
N GLY A 489 0.08 8.63 -40.08
CA GLY A 489 1.27 8.28 -39.36
C GLY A 489 1.63 9.34 -38.33
N SER A 490 2.23 8.92 -37.25
CA SER A 490 2.76 9.82 -36.23
C SER A 490 4.05 9.30 -35.65
N TRP A 491 4.92 10.23 -35.33
CA TRP A 491 6.08 10.04 -34.48
C TRP A 491 6.07 11.13 -33.42
N SER A 492 6.28 10.73 -32.15
CA SER A 492 6.36 11.68 -31.05
C SER A 492 7.31 11.19 -29.98
N LYS A 493 7.99 12.12 -29.31
CA LYS A 493 8.62 11.89 -28.02
C LYS A 493 7.66 12.25 -26.90
N GLY A 494 7.76 11.52 -25.79
CA GLY A 494 7.06 11.80 -24.55
C GLY A 494 8.01 11.66 -23.37
N PHE A 495 7.62 12.15 -22.21
CA PHE A 495 8.34 11.93 -20.97
C PHE A 495 7.39 11.87 -19.78
N ARG A 496 7.86 11.27 -18.69
CA ARG A 496 7.19 11.28 -17.39
C ARG A 496 8.22 11.62 -16.32
N VAL A 497 8.01 12.71 -15.63
CA VAL A 497 8.87 13.07 -14.49
C VAL A 497 8.56 12.16 -13.29
N PRO A 498 9.58 11.85 -12.43
CA PRO A 498 9.31 11.17 -11.17
C PRO A 498 8.32 11.98 -10.34
N ASN A 499 7.39 11.31 -9.67
CA ASN A 499 6.48 12.01 -8.78
C ASN A 499 7.21 12.48 -7.51
N LEU A 500 6.60 13.44 -6.78
CA LEU A 500 7.21 14.04 -5.60
C LEU A 500 7.52 13.02 -4.50
N VAL A 501 6.73 11.95 -4.36
CA VAL A 501 6.99 10.86 -3.42
C VAL A 501 8.24 10.08 -3.81
N GLN A 502 8.38 9.69 -5.09
CA GLN A 502 9.57 8.97 -5.58
C GLN A 502 10.88 9.74 -5.38
N VAL A 503 10.79 11.07 -5.39
CA VAL A 503 11.97 11.94 -5.18
C VAL A 503 12.27 12.15 -3.71
N ASN A 504 11.23 12.37 -2.88
CA ASN A 504 11.37 12.89 -1.52
C ASN A 504 11.18 11.83 -0.43
N GLU A 505 10.65 10.63 -0.75
CA GLU A 505 10.42 9.58 0.25
C GLU A 505 11.72 9.21 0.96
N THR A 506 11.74 9.35 2.28
CA THR A 506 12.95 9.15 3.07
C THR A 506 13.23 7.66 3.30
N ILE A 507 12.34 6.98 3.98
CA ILE A 507 12.46 5.54 4.26
C ILE A 507 11.05 4.97 4.41
N VAL A 508 10.76 3.88 3.71
CA VAL A 508 9.59 3.04 3.97
C VAL A 508 10.06 1.65 4.32
N SER A 509 9.84 1.25 5.56
CA SER A 509 10.14 -0.09 6.04
C SER A 509 8.90 -0.99 5.97
N ARG A 510 9.09 -2.24 5.57
CA ARG A 510 8.07 -3.28 5.55
C ARG A 510 8.68 -4.61 6.00
N GLN A 511 7.96 -5.32 6.85
CA GLN A 511 8.26 -6.73 7.09
C GLN A 511 7.71 -7.52 5.91
N ILE A 512 8.55 -8.29 5.26
CA ILE A 512 8.18 -9.16 4.14
C ILE A 512 8.56 -10.60 4.45
N PHE A 513 7.92 -11.54 3.79
CA PHE A 513 8.28 -12.95 3.81
C PHE A 513 8.94 -13.28 2.47
N GLY A 514 10.15 -13.79 2.51
CA GLY A 514 10.93 -14.05 1.29
C GLY A 514 11.93 -15.21 1.44
N VAL A 515 12.49 -15.60 0.33
CA VAL A 515 13.42 -16.74 0.23
C VAL A 515 14.87 -16.26 0.30
N ASP A 516 15.63 -16.75 1.29
CA ASP A 516 17.08 -16.60 1.31
C ASP A 516 17.75 -17.68 0.45
N ALA A 517 17.96 -17.36 -0.82
CA ALA A 517 18.50 -18.30 -1.81
C ALA A 517 19.88 -18.85 -1.43
N LEU A 518 20.70 -18.11 -0.66
CA LEU A 518 21.99 -18.61 -0.19
C LEU A 518 21.83 -19.68 0.89
N LEU A 519 20.88 -19.50 1.80
CA LEU A 519 20.55 -20.50 2.82
C LEU A 519 19.93 -21.75 2.17
N CYS A 520 19.05 -21.60 1.19
CA CYS A 520 18.53 -22.71 0.40
C CYS A 520 19.66 -23.50 -0.26
N LEU A 521 20.63 -22.83 -0.87
CA LEU A 521 21.77 -23.46 -1.53
C LEU A 521 22.65 -24.22 -0.52
N GLN A 522 22.87 -23.63 0.66
CA GLN A 522 23.60 -24.29 1.76
C GLN A 522 22.92 -25.61 2.18
N GLN A 523 21.60 -25.60 2.35
CA GLN A 523 20.83 -26.79 2.74
C GLN A 523 20.85 -27.87 1.64
N ILE A 524 20.65 -27.48 0.38
CA ILE A 524 20.74 -28.40 -0.76
C ILE A 524 22.10 -29.08 -0.80
N ASN A 525 23.20 -28.32 -0.63
CA ASN A 525 24.54 -28.86 -0.70
C ASN A 525 24.86 -29.81 0.46
N ASN A 526 24.29 -29.58 1.64
CA ASN A 526 24.52 -30.45 2.80
C ASN A 526 23.61 -31.68 2.81
N ASN A 527 22.31 -31.50 2.55
CA ASN A 527 21.28 -32.51 2.81
C ASN A 527 20.59 -33.02 1.54
N GLY A 528 20.78 -32.35 0.39
CA GLY A 528 20.07 -32.65 -0.86
C GLY A 528 18.60 -32.17 -0.88
N GLU A 529 18.12 -31.59 0.19
CA GLU A 529 16.74 -31.13 0.35
C GLU A 529 16.73 -29.74 0.97
N ILE A 530 15.67 -28.96 0.70
CA ILE A 530 15.38 -27.66 1.33
C ILE A 530 14.46 -27.94 2.49
N ASP A 531 14.87 -27.59 3.71
CA ASP A 531 14.05 -27.69 4.90
C ASP A 531 13.37 -26.36 5.22
N TYR A 532 14.14 -25.31 5.48
CA TYR A 532 13.61 -24.00 5.88
C TYR A 532 14.54 -22.87 5.44
N CYS A 533 14.24 -22.20 4.32
CA CYS A 533 15.01 -21.06 3.84
C CYS A 533 14.16 -19.86 3.43
N ASP A 534 12.89 -19.87 3.81
CA ASP A 534 11.95 -18.78 3.64
C ASP A 534 11.50 -18.28 5.04
N TYR A 535 11.66 -17.00 5.27
CA TYR A 535 11.34 -16.37 6.55
C TYR A 535 11.09 -14.87 6.41
N SER A 536 10.71 -14.23 7.51
CA SER A 536 10.47 -12.80 7.54
C SER A 536 11.74 -11.99 7.72
N PHE A 537 11.93 -10.95 6.90
CA PHE A 537 12.98 -9.96 7.05
C PHE A 537 12.50 -8.56 6.65
N GLN A 538 13.28 -7.53 7.00
CA GLN A 538 12.94 -6.15 6.69
C GLN A 538 13.27 -5.80 5.23
N ARG A 539 12.32 -5.18 4.54
CA ARG A 539 12.54 -4.49 3.27
C ARG A 539 12.46 -2.99 3.51
N VAL A 540 13.48 -2.26 3.10
CA VAL A 540 13.55 -0.81 3.24
C VAL A 540 13.67 -0.17 1.86
N ALA A 541 12.67 0.64 1.50
CA ALA A 541 12.67 1.38 0.24
C ALA A 541 12.88 2.88 0.50
N ARG A 542 13.62 3.55 -0.41
CA ARG A 542 13.91 4.98 -0.33
C ARG A 542 13.62 5.67 -1.65
N GLY A 543 13.22 6.95 -1.59
CA GLY A 543 13.19 7.84 -2.74
C GLY A 543 14.61 8.19 -3.24
N SER A 544 14.68 8.82 -4.39
CA SER A 544 15.96 9.24 -4.97
C SER A 544 15.85 10.61 -5.63
N LYS A 545 16.71 11.52 -5.21
CA LYS A 545 16.86 12.84 -5.85
C LYS A 545 17.62 12.80 -7.18
N ASN A 546 18.22 11.64 -7.52
CA ASN A 546 19.00 11.45 -8.74
C ASN A 546 18.19 10.84 -9.89
N LEU A 547 16.86 10.74 -9.74
CA LEU A 547 15.98 10.21 -10.77
C LEU A 547 15.94 11.14 -11.99
N ARG A 548 16.11 10.53 -13.16
CA ARG A 548 15.85 11.19 -14.44
C ARG A 548 14.41 10.94 -14.86
N PRO A 549 13.78 11.84 -15.64
CA PRO A 549 12.51 11.56 -16.28
C PRO A 549 12.60 10.31 -17.15
N GLU A 550 11.54 9.50 -17.12
CA GLU A 550 11.33 8.46 -18.14
C GLU A 550 11.11 9.15 -19.49
N GLU A 551 11.69 8.61 -20.53
CA GLU A 551 11.47 9.09 -21.92
C GLU A 551 10.70 8.02 -22.72
N SER A 552 9.94 8.45 -23.69
CA SER A 552 9.29 7.53 -24.62
C SER A 552 9.39 8.03 -26.05
N THR A 553 9.53 7.07 -26.97
CA THR A 553 9.35 7.28 -28.42
C THR A 553 8.13 6.49 -28.85
N ASN A 554 7.21 7.18 -29.50
CA ASN A 554 5.95 6.59 -29.94
C ASN A 554 5.86 6.72 -31.46
N ILE A 555 5.62 5.60 -32.15
CA ILE A 555 5.42 5.55 -33.61
C ILE A 555 4.08 4.88 -33.88
N SER A 556 3.29 5.43 -34.76
CA SER A 556 2.09 4.78 -35.26
C SER A 556 1.92 4.99 -36.77
N LEU A 557 1.46 3.95 -37.48
CA LEU A 557 1.14 3.96 -38.89
C LEU A 557 -0.20 3.27 -39.07
N GLY A 558 -1.13 3.90 -39.78
CA GLY A 558 -2.48 3.40 -39.98
C GLY A 558 -3.00 3.55 -41.38
N ILE A 559 -3.90 2.65 -41.76
CA ILE A 559 -4.62 2.63 -43.03
C ILE A 559 -6.10 2.54 -42.71
N ILE A 560 -6.90 3.42 -43.33
CA ILE A 560 -8.35 3.38 -43.33
C ILE A 560 -8.80 3.10 -44.75
N TYR A 561 -9.65 2.08 -44.89
CA TYR A 561 -10.22 1.70 -46.19
C TYR A 561 -11.75 1.72 -46.14
N GLU A 562 -12.34 2.54 -47.00
CA GLU A 562 -13.79 2.69 -47.19
C GLU A 562 -14.16 2.21 -48.62
N PRO A 563 -14.72 0.99 -48.79
CA PRO A 563 -15.09 0.46 -50.10
C PRO A 563 -16.22 1.27 -50.71
N LYS A 564 -16.04 1.79 -51.93
CA LYS A 564 -17.06 2.59 -52.65
C LYS A 564 -18.37 1.83 -52.94
N ASN A 565 -18.32 0.51 -52.93
CA ASN A 565 -19.45 -0.35 -53.31
C ASN A 565 -20.31 -0.81 -52.12
N ILE A 566 -19.90 -0.49 -50.87
CA ILE A 566 -20.61 -0.86 -49.66
C ILE A 566 -20.66 0.36 -48.74
N ASP A 567 -21.84 0.96 -48.66
CA ASP A 567 -22.04 2.15 -47.83
C ASP A 567 -21.82 1.83 -46.35
N ASN A 568 -21.23 2.75 -45.63
CA ASN A 568 -20.96 2.69 -44.17
C ASN A 568 -19.98 1.59 -43.70
N LEU A 569 -19.31 0.86 -44.60
CA LEU A 569 -18.28 -0.11 -44.22
C LEU A 569 -16.91 0.57 -44.15
N VAL A 570 -16.25 0.48 -43.02
CA VAL A 570 -14.92 1.05 -42.77
C VAL A 570 -14.03 -0.03 -42.19
N PHE A 571 -12.87 -0.23 -42.79
CA PHE A 571 -11.79 -1.05 -42.23
C PHE A 571 -10.66 -0.15 -41.77
N THR A 572 -10.11 -0.44 -40.59
CA THR A 572 -8.95 0.27 -40.05
C THR A 572 -7.91 -0.76 -39.63
N ILE A 573 -6.65 -0.51 -39.96
CA ILE A 573 -5.49 -1.26 -39.51
C ILE A 573 -4.47 -0.24 -39.03
N ASP A 574 -4.07 -0.33 -37.76
CA ASP A 574 -3.03 0.49 -37.19
C ASP A 574 -1.92 -0.40 -36.63
N TRP A 575 -0.69 -0.09 -36.94
CA TRP A 575 0.49 -0.58 -36.26
C TRP A 575 1.05 0.51 -35.35
N TRP A 576 1.46 0.12 -34.17
CA TRP A 576 2.07 1.05 -33.22
C TRP A 576 3.22 0.40 -32.45
N GLU A 577 4.17 1.22 -32.03
CA GLU A 577 5.30 0.87 -31.18
C GLU A 577 5.55 1.98 -30.16
N ILE A 578 5.77 1.59 -28.91
CA ILE A 578 6.12 2.46 -27.81
C ILE A 578 7.41 1.92 -27.18
N GLU A 579 8.47 2.67 -27.29
CA GLU A 579 9.72 2.46 -26.59
C GLU A 579 9.77 3.37 -25.35
N LYS A 580 9.97 2.81 -24.16
CA LYS A 580 10.13 3.55 -22.91
C LYS A 580 11.52 3.31 -22.36
N GLU A 581 12.27 4.36 -22.15
CA GLU A 581 13.61 4.37 -21.57
C GLU A 581 13.58 4.94 -20.15
N ASP A 582 14.58 4.60 -19.34
CA ASP A 582 14.74 5.11 -17.97
C ASP A 582 13.50 4.90 -17.08
N THR A 583 12.77 3.79 -17.22
CA THR A 583 11.57 3.50 -16.44
C THR A 583 11.85 3.58 -14.94
N ILE A 584 11.12 4.41 -14.21
CA ILE A 584 11.34 4.61 -12.77
C ILE A 584 10.67 3.50 -11.98
N GLY A 585 11.46 2.79 -11.17
CA GLY A 585 10.99 1.70 -10.34
C GLY A 585 11.98 1.28 -9.27
N LEU A 586 11.56 0.31 -8.47
CA LEU A 586 12.41 -0.42 -7.55
C LEU A 586 12.90 -1.68 -8.26
N PHE A 587 14.13 -2.11 -7.97
CA PHE A 587 14.70 -3.31 -8.60
C PHE A 587 14.01 -4.57 -8.10
N GLY A 588 13.51 -4.52 -6.89
CA GLY A 588 12.85 -5.61 -6.20
C GLY A 588 13.80 -6.41 -5.30
N GLU A 589 13.30 -6.79 -4.14
CA GLU A 589 14.07 -7.51 -3.12
C GLU A 589 14.59 -8.86 -3.62
N ASP A 590 13.80 -9.62 -4.37
CA ASP A 590 14.21 -10.91 -4.93
C ASP A 590 15.39 -10.76 -5.88
N ASN A 591 15.38 -9.72 -6.73
CA ASN A 591 16.49 -9.45 -7.64
C ASN A 591 17.76 -8.99 -6.91
N ILE A 592 17.60 -8.27 -5.79
CA ILE A 592 18.73 -7.85 -4.95
C ILE A 592 19.34 -9.07 -4.26
N LEU A 593 18.52 -9.98 -3.71
CA LEU A 593 18.97 -11.21 -3.08
C LEU A 593 19.64 -12.17 -4.10
N LEU A 594 19.06 -12.27 -5.29
CA LEU A 594 19.66 -13.07 -6.38
C LEU A 594 21.01 -12.47 -6.82
N SER A 595 21.09 -11.14 -6.90
CA SER A 595 22.36 -10.47 -7.23
C SER A 595 23.42 -10.68 -6.15
N ASP A 596 23.04 -10.67 -4.86
CA ASP A 596 23.93 -11.00 -3.73
C ASP A 596 24.42 -12.44 -3.83
N LEU A 597 23.51 -13.39 -4.12
CA LEU A 597 23.87 -14.80 -4.33
C LEU A 597 24.90 -14.96 -5.46
N VAL A 598 24.63 -14.37 -6.63
CA VAL A 598 25.55 -14.47 -7.80
C VAL A 598 26.92 -13.90 -7.44
N LEU A 599 26.97 -12.70 -6.86
CA LEU A 599 28.21 -12.03 -6.48
C LEU A 599 29.01 -12.85 -5.46
N ARG A 600 28.34 -13.42 -4.45
CA ARG A 600 28.97 -14.31 -3.46
C ARG A 600 29.51 -15.58 -4.07
N MET A 601 28.75 -16.20 -4.98
CA MET A 601 29.17 -17.47 -5.61
C MET A 601 30.29 -17.27 -6.63
N GLU A 602 30.30 -16.17 -7.37
CA GLU A 602 31.43 -15.81 -8.29
C GLU A 602 32.73 -15.56 -7.54
N THR A 603 32.65 -15.05 -6.31
CA THR A 603 33.82 -14.72 -5.48
C THR A 603 34.05 -15.72 -4.34
N ASN A 604 33.28 -16.83 -4.29
CA ASN A 604 33.36 -17.84 -3.25
C ASN A 604 34.75 -18.50 -3.20
N ASN A 605 35.42 -18.36 -2.07
CA ASN A 605 36.72 -18.98 -1.83
C ASN A 605 36.78 -19.50 -0.40
N ILE A 606 36.42 -20.76 -0.20
CA ILE A 606 36.39 -21.41 1.15
C ILE A 606 37.73 -21.43 1.85
N SER A 607 38.86 -21.23 1.14
CA SER A 607 40.19 -21.13 1.74
C SER A 607 40.44 -19.71 2.33
N ASP A 608 39.75 -18.70 1.85
CA ASP A 608 39.82 -17.32 2.34
C ASP A 608 38.51 -16.59 2.08
N CYS A 609 37.57 -16.71 3.02
CA CYS A 609 36.26 -16.10 2.91
C CYS A 609 36.25 -14.57 3.07
N SER A 610 37.39 -13.95 3.41
CA SER A 610 37.51 -12.50 3.44
C SER A 610 37.47 -11.85 2.05
N LEU A 611 37.67 -12.66 1.00
CA LEU A 611 37.63 -12.21 -0.40
C LEU A 611 36.22 -12.22 -1.01
N VAL A 612 35.25 -12.78 -0.31
CA VAL A 612 33.85 -12.85 -0.82
C VAL A 612 33.26 -11.45 -0.90
N GLN A 613 32.76 -11.11 -2.08
CA GLN A 613 32.00 -9.90 -2.30
C GLN A 613 30.50 -10.14 -2.06
N SER A 614 29.85 -9.16 -1.47
CA SER A 614 28.41 -9.20 -1.18
C SER A 614 27.73 -7.91 -1.65
N SER A 615 26.46 -7.98 -1.90
CA SER A 615 25.67 -6.78 -2.20
C SER A 615 25.68 -5.82 -1.01
N PRO A 616 25.96 -4.51 -1.21
CA PRO A 616 25.89 -3.52 -0.14
C PRO A 616 24.45 -3.23 0.33
N TYR A 617 23.47 -3.81 -0.33
CA TYR A 617 22.03 -3.65 -0.05
C TYR A 617 21.42 -4.83 0.70
N VAL A 618 22.21 -5.91 0.97
CA VAL A 618 21.76 -7.08 1.73
C VAL A 618 22.50 -7.12 3.06
N PHE A 619 21.75 -7.02 4.14
CA PHE A 619 22.26 -7.07 5.50
C PHE A 619 21.93 -8.42 6.10
N ARG A 620 22.91 -9.01 6.75
CA ARG A 620 22.82 -10.34 7.36
C ARG A 620 23.25 -10.27 8.80
N ASP A 621 22.72 -11.16 9.65
CA ASP A 621 23.12 -11.29 11.03
C ASP A 621 24.50 -11.96 11.19
N SER A 622 24.96 -12.04 12.43
CA SER A 622 26.15 -12.81 12.79
C SER A 622 25.79 -14.29 12.92
N LEU A 623 26.74 -15.17 12.59
CA LEU A 623 26.59 -16.61 12.69
C LEU A 623 27.17 -17.15 13.99
N GLU A 624 26.55 -18.21 14.53
CA GLU A 624 27.14 -19.06 15.55
C GLU A 624 28.16 -20.04 14.95
N GLU A 625 29.03 -20.62 15.80
CA GLU A 625 30.12 -21.51 15.33
C GLU A 625 29.60 -22.75 14.59
N ASN A 626 28.49 -23.32 15.03
CA ASN A 626 27.84 -24.45 14.36
C ASN A 626 27.31 -24.09 12.95
N GLU A 627 26.71 -22.93 12.79
CA GLU A 627 26.20 -22.43 11.51
C GLU A 627 27.36 -22.16 10.52
N ILE A 628 28.47 -21.60 11.03
CA ILE A 628 29.70 -21.43 10.24
C ILE A 628 30.17 -22.77 9.65
N GLN A 629 30.18 -23.83 10.47
CA GLN A 629 30.60 -25.15 10.04
C GLN A 629 29.67 -25.75 8.96
N GLU A 630 28.36 -25.52 9.07
CA GLU A 630 27.37 -25.95 8.08
C GLU A 630 27.62 -25.32 6.70
N TYR A 631 27.90 -24.01 6.66
CA TYR A 631 28.24 -23.32 5.42
C TYR A 631 29.54 -23.85 4.79
N LEU A 632 30.57 -24.06 5.59
CA LEU A 632 31.86 -24.62 5.14
C LEU A 632 31.72 -26.06 4.59
N GLN A 633 30.89 -26.90 5.23
CA GLN A 633 30.56 -28.23 4.74
C GLN A 633 29.84 -28.21 3.39
N ALA A 634 28.97 -27.22 3.21
CA ALA A 634 28.28 -26.96 1.93
C ALA A 634 29.22 -26.45 0.83
N GLY A 635 30.49 -26.15 1.12
CA GLY A 635 31.43 -25.54 0.20
C GLY A 635 31.17 -24.06 -0.07
N ILE A 636 30.50 -23.37 0.83
CA ILE A 636 30.10 -21.97 0.72
C ILE A 636 30.71 -21.19 1.88
N CYS A 637 31.20 -19.98 1.57
CA CYS A 637 31.65 -19.08 2.62
C CYS A 637 30.48 -18.64 3.51
N PRO A 638 30.66 -18.65 4.84
CA PRO A 638 29.60 -18.40 5.79
C PRO A 638 28.95 -17.02 5.61
N ALA A 639 27.63 -16.99 5.72
CA ALA A 639 26.83 -15.75 5.74
C ALA A 639 25.58 -15.98 6.60
N GLY A 640 25.32 -15.07 7.53
CA GLY A 640 24.13 -15.12 8.37
C GLY A 640 22.83 -15.01 7.60
N ARG A 641 21.70 -15.13 8.29
CA ARG A 641 20.37 -14.94 7.71
C ARG A 641 20.18 -13.50 7.29
N VAL A 642 19.41 -13.28 6.23
CA VAL A 642 19.04 -11.92 5.80
C VAL A 642 18.17 -11.28 6.88
N THR A 643 18.62 -10.15 7.40
CA THR A 643 17.85 -9.34 8.36
C THR A 643 17.15 -8.19 7.67
N ARG A 644 17.78 -7.62 6.60
CA ARG A 644 17.26 -6.47 5.89
C ARG A 644 17.77 -6.44 4.44
N VAL A 645 16.87 -6.03 3.55
CA VAL A 645 17.18 -5.66 2.15
C VAL A 645 16.84 -4.20 1.95
N GLU A 646 17.80 -3.41 1.46
CA GLU A 646 17.59 -2.00 1.13
C GLU A 646 17.52 -1.79 -0.38
N GLU A 647 16.59 -0.97 -0.81
CA GLU A 647 16.47 -0.56 -2.21
C GLU A 647 16.11 0.93 -2.34
N GLN A 648 16.41 1.47 -3.51
CA GLN A 648 16.14 2.87 -3.82
C GLN A 648 15.51 2.95 -5.20
N TYR A 649 14.57 3.91 -5.37
CA TYR A 649 14.05 4.22 -6.70
C TYR A 649 15.19 4.58 -7.64
N ARG A 650 15.17 4.01 -8.83
CA ARG A 650 16.16 4.22 -9.89
C ARG A 650 15.53 4.13 -11.27
N ASN A 651 16.25 4.62 -12.26
CA ASN A 651 15.89 4.40 -13.65
C ASN A 651 16.31 2.99 -14.03
N LEU A 652 15.34 2.20 -14.52
CA LEU A 652 15.49 0.80 -14.95
C LEU A 652 15.61 0.74 -16.48
N ASP A 653 15.78 -0.47 -17.00
CA ASP A 653 15.99 -0.75 -18.40
C ASP A 653 14.82 -0.35 -19.30
N THR A 654 15.12 -0.25 -20.60
CA THR A 654 14.19 0.04 -21.68
C THR A 654 13.12 -1.05 -21.81
N ARG A 655 11.90 -0.60 -22.09
CA ARG A 655 10.76 -1.48 -22.42
C ARG A 655 10.20 -1.11 -23.77
N ILE A 656 10.02 -2.11 -24.64
CA ILE A 656 9.42 -1.93 -25.97
C ILE A 656 8.12 -2.72 -26.01
N ILE A 657 7.06 -2.06 -26.45
CA ILE A 657 5.74 -2.66 -26.65
C ILE A 657 5.28 -2.27 -28.04
N SER A 658 4.88 -3.23 -28.86
CA SER A 658 4.34 -3.00 -30.18
C SER A 658 3.14 -3.89 -30.47
N GLY A 659 2.27 -3.46 -31.37
CA GLY A 659 1.06 -4.21 -31.70
C GLY A 659 0.37 -3.73 -32.97
N PHE A 660 -0.68 -4.48 -33.33
CA PHE A 660 -1.61 -4.15 -34.42
C PHE A 660 -3.02 -4.09 -33.89
N ASP A 661 -3.75 -3.05 -34.29
CA ASP A 661 -5.17 -2.91 -34.05
C ASP A 661 -5.94 -3.06 -35.36
N PHE A 662 -6.96 -3.93 -35.37
CA PHE A 662 -7.84 -4.16 -36.51
C PHE A 662 -9.26 -3.79 -36.12
N SER A 663 -9.92 -2.99 -36.95
CA SER A 663 -11.33 -2.64 -36.77
C SER A 663 -12.08 -2.76 -38.08
N ALA A 664 -13.29 -3.31 -38.01
CA ALA A 664 -14.26 -3.28 -39.10
C ALA A 664 -15.59 -2.76 -38.53
N ARG A 665 -16.12 -1.72 -39.12
CA ARG A 665 -17.38 -1.09 -38.73
C ARG A 665 -18.29 -1.01 -39.94
N TYR A 666 -19.55 -1.49 -39.76
CA TYR A 666 -20.62 -1.42 -40.77
C TYR A 666 -21.82 -0.66 -40.20
#